data_7adff4ff467e75918575d561c476114d
#
_entry.id   7adff4ff467e75918575d561c476114d
#
_cell.length_a   1.000
_cell.length_b   1.000
_cell.length_c   1.000
_cell.angle_alpha   90.00
_cell.angle_beta   90.00
_cell.angle_gamma   90.00
#
_symmetry.space_group_name_H-M   'P 1'
#
loop_
_entity.id
_entity.type
_entity.pdbx_description
1 polymer ?
#
loop_
_entity_poly.entity_id
_entity_poly.type
_entity_poly.pdbx_seq_one_letter_code
_entity_poly.pdbx_strand_id
1 'polypeptide(L)'
;MRKGRFAGLVRNMSPGREDEAASCRSDGFVALAEQQGAAWFWETDAHAVLTYISPGMGAVLRPGEAELVGRPFAELLLVEQRGEDAGDRPTLGFHMEARFPFKDVAVTPNVRGEQGWLLAGIPRFDEVGRFLGFRGFGTPLTLERGRQAEEARLARFDSLTGLPNRAHMEALLDEAIANSERRKQSCALFLIDLDRFKQVNDTLGHPAGDVLLQRVAERLGAVVGGDGQAGRLGGDEFQAIFPGIGEEGRLAAIADRLIASLSAPYLIHGHQVTIGASVGIAMSRLGRTYRQALVKEADLALYAAKRAGRGTSRFFEPEMHAQENDRRILESDLKSAVVKGQVKLLYQPIVSVSSERLVGFEALVRWWHPTRGPLAPADFLPIAEGSGQMPALGEWILRSACDEAARWPRHLRLAVNIAPGQLGAGFASVLTNALATSGLAPERLDLEIQEAVLLGEDPVAREALMAAHQLGVALSLDDFGHGTASLASLKDVPLDRIKLHPTFLSAALPRNARSRALATALMRLADALGMQVTAEGAERLEDLELIRALGCSDVQGFLFGRPMEQGEARLLATESKPVDPREAERNRPPRHSLIRTGALCAGEEHWPVRLRNISSGGAMVESKRPLATGRQVELDLGDHLRLVATVRWSHDDRIGLQFAEAFDLARMGRVRREAPEVRMLTPEYLKEPAPAPRKAIRDIRSR
;
A
#
# COMPACT_ATOMS: atom_id res chain seq x y z
N MET A 1 -21.03 33.02 -31.32
CA MET A 1 -21.10 34.38 -30.78
C MET A 1 -22.53 34.72 -30.31
N ARG A 2 -23.03 34.12 -29.21
CA ARG A 2 -24.31 34.49 -28.57
C ARG A 2 -24.35 34.10 -27.09
N LYS A 3 -23.25 34.15 -26.38
CA LYS A 3 -23.13 33.75 -24.94
C LYS A 3 -23.18 34.89 -23.92
N GLY A 4 -23.44 36.14 -24.36
CA GLY A 4 -23.21 37.30 -23.48
C GLY A 4 -24.45 38.06 -22.97
N ARG A 5 -25.67 37.69 -23.33
CA ARG A 5 -26.83 38.59 -23.04
C ARG A 5 -27.72 38.18 -21.85
N PHE A 6 -27.66 36.94 -21.39
CA PHE A 6 -28.49 36.51 -20.26
C PHE A 6 -27.89 36.73 -18.87
N ALA A 7 -26.58 36.81 -18.74
CA ALA A 7 -25.91 37.07 -17.45
C ALA A 7 -26.12 38.49 -16.93
N GLY A 8 -26.55 39.42 -17.79
CA GLY A 8 -26.80 40.82 -17.42
C GLY A 8 -28.16 41.03 -16.72
N LEU A 9 -29.15 40.17 -16.99
CA LEU A 9 -30.50 40.35 -16.41
C LEU A 9 -30.60 40.00 -14.91
N VAL A 10 -29.73 39.14 -14.41
CA VAL A 10 -29.75 38.71 -12.99
C VAL A 10 -29.00 39.71 -12.08
N ARG A 11 -28.14 40.55 -12.64
CA ARG A 11 -27.31 41.48 -11.85
C ARG A 11 -27.96 42.79 -11.41
N ASN A 12 -29.11 43.13 -11.98
CA ASN A 12 -29.77 44.43 -11.71
C ASN A 12 -31.04 44.36 -10.84
N MET A 13 -31.27 43.26 -10.13
CA MET A 13 -32.38 43.16 -9.17
C MET A 13 -31.88 43.34 -7.73
N SER A 14 -31.35 44.53 -7.41
CA SER A 14 -31.19 44.96 -6.02
C SER A 14 -32.51 45.59 -5.54
N PRO A 15 -32.97 45.34 -4.28
CA PRO A 15 -34.21 45.90 -3.77
C PRO A 15 -33.98 47.39 -3.40
N GLY A 16 -34.73 48.29 -4.06
CA GLY A 16 -34.74 49.67 -3.66
C GLY A 16 -35.16 50.66 -4.77
N ARG A 17 -36.41 51.11 -4.70
CA ARG A 17 -37.17 52.11 -5.49
C ARG A 17 -37.80 51.57 -6.77
N GLU A 18 -39.10 51.41 -6.67
CA GLU A 18 -40.01 51.23 -7.80
C GLU A 18 -40.04 52.51 -8.64
N ASP A 19 -39.31 52.49 -9.74
CA ASP A 19 -39.53 53.38 -10.86
C ASP A 19 -40.59 52.70 -11.76
N GLU A 20 -41.78 53.25 -11.90
CA GLU A 20 -42.84 52.73 -12.78
C GLU A 20 -42.38 52.51 -14.23
N ALA A 21 -41.35 53.22 -14.67
CA ALA A 21 -40.72 53.04 -15.98
C ALA A 21 -39.78 51.82 -16.08
N ALA A 22 -39.29 51.28 -14.96
CA ALA A 22 -38.51 50.04 -14.91
C ALA A 22 -39.43 48.80 -14.87
N SER A 23 -40.58 48.88 -14.19
CA SER A 23 -41.59 47.84 -14.15
C SER A 23 -42.15 47.58 -15.56
N CYS A 24 -42.51 48.57 -16.32
CA CYS A 24 -43.04 48.44 -17.68
C CYS A 24 -42.04 47.84 -18.70
N ARG A 25 -40.72 48.01 -18.47
CA ARG A 25 -39.65 47.38 -19.28
C ARG A 25 -39.38 45.93 -18.89
N SER A 26 -39.46 45.59 -17.60
CA SER A 26 -39.34 44.21 -17.13
C SER A 26 -40.47 43.32 -17.60
N ASP A 27 -41.69 43.83 -17.57
CA ASP A 27 -42.91 43.12 -18.01
C ASP A 27 -42.86 42.81 -19.52
N GLY A 28 -42.32 43.74 -20.33
CA GLY A 28 -42.13 43.55 -21.76
C GLY A 28 -41.11 42.46 -22.12
N PHE A 29 -40.04 42.31 -21.35
CA PHE A 29 -39.05 41.24 -21.56
C PHE A 29 -39.55 39.87 -21.10
N VAL A 30 -40.29 39.82 -20.02
CA VAL A 30 -40.99 38.62 -19.53
C VAL A 30 -41.94 38.11 -20.57
N ALA A 31 -42.84 38.99 -21.07
CA ALA A 31 -43.83 38.67 -22.11
C ALA A 31 -43.18 38.21 -23.41
N LEU A 32 -42.06 38.81 -23.82
CA LEU A 32 -41.34 38.42 -25.03
C LEU A 32 -40.68 37.02 -24.87
N ALA A 33 -40.07 36.72 -23.71
CA ALA A 33 -39.46 35.42 -23.44
C ALA A 33 -40.52 34.31 -23.41
N GLU A 34 -41.68 34.56 -22.88
CA GLU A 34 -42.84 33.67 -22.87
C GLU A 34 -43.39 33.41 -24.29
N GLN A 35 -43.61 34.46 -25.06
CA GLN A 35 -44.12 34.36 -26.45
C GLN A 35 -43.17 33.57 -27.35
N GLN A 36 -41.87 33.63 -27.10
CA GLN A 36 -40.87 32.87 -27.85
C GLN A 36 -40.65 31.45 -27.31
N GLY A 37 -41.37 31.05 -26.27
CA GLY A 37 -41.17 29.74 -25.62
C GLY A 37 -39.77 29.53 -25.02
N ALA A 38 -39.04 30.64 -24.80
CA ALA A 38 -37.66 30.60 -24.31
C ALA A 38 -37.55 30.37 -22.80
N ALA A 39 -38.52 30.86 -22.06
CA ALA A 39 -38.66 30.69 -20.59
C ALA A 39 -40.08 30.98 -20.14
N TRP A 40 -40.46 30.41 -18.99
CA TRP A 40 -41.67 30.71 -18.28
C TRP A 40 -41.34 31.08 -16.83
N PHE A 41 -42.22 31.85 -16.18
CA PHE A 41 -41.95 32.44 -14.87
C PHE A 41 -42.99 31.96 -13.84
N TRP A 42 -42.54 31.88 -12.56
CA TRP A 42 -43.39 31.43 -11.46
C TRP A 42 -43.01 32.14 -10.16
N GLU A 43 -44.00 32.28 -9.28
CA GLU A 43 -43.83 32.75 -7.91
C GLU A 43 -44.61 31.89 -6.93
N THR A 44 -44.11 31.77 -5.71
CA THR A 44 -44.79 31.11 -4.61
C THR A 44 -44.87 32.03 -3.40
N ASP A 45 -45.77 31.71 -2.48
CA ASP A 45 -45.83 32.27 -1.15
C ASP A 45 -44.84 31.60 -0.20
N ALA A 46 -44.84 32.02 1.09
CA ALA A 46 -43.95 31.48 2.12
C ALA A 46 -44.20 29.99 2.44
N HIS A 47 -45.31 29.42 2.02
CA HIS A 47 -45.68 28.01 2.18
C HIS A 47 -45.44 27.19 0.90
N ALA A 48 -44.66 27.72 -0.06
CA ALA A 48 -44.41 27.12 -1.36
C ALA A 48 -45.68 26.88 -2.21
N VAL A 49 -46.75 27.63 -1.95
CA VAL A 49 -47.97 27.61 -2.73
C VAL A 49 -47.84 28.59 -3.90
N LEU A 50 -48.18 28.14 -5.11
CA LEU A 50 -48.04 28.92 -6.33
C LEU A 50 -48.94 30.16 -6.29
N THR A 51 -48.36 31.36 -6.43
CA THR A 51 -49.08 32.65 -6.47
C THR A 51 -49.10 33.23 -7.87
N TYR A 52 -48.14 32.87 -8.71
CA TYR A 52 -48.09 33.27 -10.11
C TYR A 52 -47.41 32.18 -10.97
N ILE A 53 -47.92 32.00 -12.16
CA ILE A 53 -47.32 31.21 -13.23
C ILE A 53 -47.65 31.83 -14.58
N SER A 54 -46.68 31.81 -15.50
CA SER A 54 -46.87 32.30 -16.86
C SER A 54 -48.03 31.61 -17.57
N PRO A 55 -48.88 32.36 -18.31
CA PRO A 55 -50.08 31.80 -18.96
C PRO A 55 -49.80 30.62 -19.87
N GLY A 56 -48.71 30.67 -20.67
CA GLY A 56 -48.34 29.60 -21.58
C GLY A 56 -48.01 28.29 -20.86
N MET A 57 -47.39 28.37 -19.68
CA MET A 57 -47.06 27.20 -18.87
C MET A 57 -48.28 26.70 -18.08
N GLY A 58 -49.16 27.60 -17.67
CA GLY A 58 -50.44 27.23 -17.06
C GLY A 58 -51.27 26.30 -17.93
N ALA A 59 -51.31 26.55 -19.25
CA ALA A 59 -51.97 25.70 -20.22
C ALA A 59 -51.33 24.32 -20.40
N VAL A 60 -49.99 24.24 -20.26
CA VAL A 60 -49.22 22.98 -20.36
C VAL A 60 -49.43 22.13 -19.10
N LEU A 61 -49.42 22.69 -17.92
CA LEU A 61 -49.57 21.95 -16.68
C LEU A 61 -50.98 21.38 -16.46
N ARG A 62 -52.05 22.09 -16.97
CA ARG A 62 -53.42 21.56 -16.99
C ARG A 62 -54.24 22.17 -18.13
N PRO A 63 -54.26 21.51 -19.27
CA PRO A 63 -55.16 21.97 -20.35
C PRO A 63 -56.62 21.78 -19.92
N GLY A 64 -57.36 22.87 -19.69
CA GLY A 64 -58.81 22.88 -19.55
C GLY A 64 -59.41 22.96 -18.14
N GLU A 65 -58.67 23.10 -17.07
CA GLU A 65 -59.16 23.26 -15.70
C GLU A 65 -58.62 24.51 -14.97
N ALA A 66 -59.47 25.08 -14.16
CA ALA A 66 -59.26 26.30 -13.41
C ALA A 66 -58.15 26.19 -12.33
N GLU A 67 -57.43 27.29 -12.18
CA GLU A 67 -56.53 27.69 -11.11
C GLU A 67 -55.45 26.70 -10.64
N LEU A 68 -54.26 26.83 -11.21
CA LEU A 68 -53.00 26.29 -10.66
C LEU A 68 -52.52 27.14 -9.49
N VAL A 69 -52.86 28.41 -9.49
CA VAL A 69 -52.58 29.32 -8.38
C VAL A 69 -53.35 28.84 -7.14
N GLY A 70 -52.66 28.80 -6.01
CA GLY A 70 -53.20 28.26 -4.77
C GLY A 70 -52.87 26.79 -4.51
N ARG A 71 -52.07 26.11 -5.38
CA ARG A 71 -51.61 24.75 -5.18
C ARG A 71 -50.15 24.70 -4.76
N PRO A 72 -49.73 23.68 -3.99
CA PRO A 72 -48.34 23.46 -3.68
C PRO A 72 -47.51 23.25 -4.97
N PHE A 73 -46.47 24.05 -5.18
CA PHE A 73 -45.72 24.05 -6.43
C PHE A 73 -45.02 22.71 -6.71
N ALA A 74 -44.52 22.05 -5.65
CA ALA A 74 -43.86 20.76 -5.76
C ALA A 74 -44.79 19.60 -6.22
N GLU A 75 -46.11 19.73 -6.07
CA GLU A 75 -47.06 18.71 -6.53
C GLU A 75 -47.37 18.79 -8.05
N LEU A 76 -47.06 19.91 -8.67
CA LEU A 76 -47.29 20.13 -10.09
C LEU A 76 -46.15 19.60 -10.97
N LEU A 77 -45.00 19.35 -10.38
CA LEU A 77 -43.78 19.01 -11.07
C LEU A 77 -43.12 17.76 -10.44
N LEU A 78 -42.74 16.82 -11.28
CA LEU A 78 -41.95 15.68 -10.89
C LEU A 78 -40.48 16.03 -11.13
N VAL A 79 -39.62 15.83 -10.13
CA VAL A 79 -38.19 15.91 -10.33
C VAL A 79 -37.75 14.68 -11.16
N GLU A 80 -37.11 14.90 -12.29
CA GLU A 80 -36.63 13.81 -13.15
C GLU A 80 -35.58 12.99 -12.38
N GLN A 81 -36.01 11.82 -11.93
CA GLN A 81 -35.11 10.82 -11.37
C GLN A 81 -34.64 9.92 -12.53
N ARG A 82 -33.47 10.19 -13.12
CA ARG A 82 -32.85 9.31 -14.11
C ARG A 82 -31.82 8.43 -13.41
N GLY A 83 -32.09 7.10 -13.37
CA GLY A 83 -31.22 6.06 -12.84
C GLY A 83 -31.80 5.35 -11.63
N GLU A 84 -31.39 4.11 -11.42
CA GLU A 84 -31.86 3.24 -10.32
C GLU A 84 -31.42 3.71 -8.90
N ASP A 85 -30.62 4.80 -8.80
CA ASP A 85 -30.14 5.40 -7.56
C ASP A 85 -30.87 6.71 -7.19
N ALA A 86 -32.18 6.61 -7.03
CA ALA A 86 -33.03 7.76 -6.78
C ALA A 86 -33.04 8.30 -5.33
N GLY A 87 -32.08 7.89 -4.47
CA GLY A 87 -32.17 8.12 -3.03
C GLY A 87 -31.66 9.46 -2.50
N ASP A 88 -30.77 10.20 -3.19
CA ASP A 88 -29.97 11.22 -2.49
C ASP A 88 -29.77 12.55 -3.23
N ARG A 89 -30.60 12.89 -4.23
CA ARG A 89 -30.60 14.25 -4.80
C ARG A 89 -31.66 15.09 -4.10
N PRO A 90 -31.32 16.35 -3.67
CA PRO A 90 -32.26 17.21 -3.05
C PRO A 90 -33.45 17.45 -3.99
N THR A 91 -34.63 17.07 -3.54
CA THR A 91 -35.89 17.31 -4.27
C THR A 91 -36.18 18.81 -4.36
N LEU A 92 -37.04 19.21 -5.31
CA LEU A 92 -37.52 20.62 -5.37
C LEU A 92 -38.07 21.06 -4.01
N GLY A 93 -38.79 20.18 -3.30
CA GLY A 93 -39.27 20.42 -1.94
C GLY A 93 -38.12 20.70 -0.96
N PHE A 94 -37.03 19.95 -1.00
CA PHE A 94 -35.86 20.20 -0.14
C PHE A 94 -35.28 21.60 -0.38
N HIS A 95 -35.08 22.01 -1.64
CA HIS A 95 -34.57 23.35 -1.95
C HIS A 95 -35.48 24.46 -1.45
N MET A 96 -36.79 24.24 -1.54
CA MET A 96 -37.77 25.21 -1.09
C MET A 96 -37.89 25.29 0.44
N GLU A 97 -37.78 24.16 1.14
CA GLU A 97 -37.75 24.11 2.59
C GLU A 97 -36.47 24.73 3.16
N ALA A 98 -35.31 24.47 2.52
CA ALA A 98 -34.03 25.03 2.92
C ALA A 98 -33.89 26.54 2.67
N ARG A 99 -34.80 27.16 1.89
CA ARG A 99 -34.80 28.58 1.53
C ARG A 99 -33.53 29.08 0.88
N PHE A 100 -32.84 28.20 0.15
CA PHE A 100 -31.64 28.53 -0.61
C PHE A 100 -31.96 28.76 -2.10
N PRO A 101 -31.24 29.67 -2.79
CA PRO A 101 -31.35 29.77 -4.24
C PRO A 101 -30.94 28.44 -4.90
N PHE A 102 -31.70 28.03 -5.91
CA PHE A 102 -31.39 26.84 -6.69
C PHE A 102 -31.38 27.16 -8.19
N LYS A 103 -30.66 26.34 -8.94
CA LYS A 103 -30.49 26.49 -10.37
C LYS A 103 -30.35 25.13 -11.03
N ASP A 104 -30.83 25.03 -12.27
CA ASP A 104 -30.69 23.84 -13.14
C ASP A 104 -31.34 22.56 -12.54
N VAL A 105 -32.40 22.68 -11.78
CA VAL A 105 -33.20 21.56 -11.28
C VAL A 105 -34.08 21.04 -12.41
N ALA A 106 -33.80 19.80 -12.87
CA ALA A 106 -34.57 19.17 -13.93
C ALA A 106 -35.92 18.68 -13.40
N VAL A 107 -37.01 19.12 -14.02
CA VAL A 107 -38.37 18.74 -13.66
C VAL A 107 -39.19 18.39 -14.89
N THR A 108 -40.17 17.51 -14.73
CA THR A 108 -41.23 17.25 -15.71
C THR A 108 -42.57 17.56 -15.13
N PRO A 109 -43.56 18.00 -15.95
CA PRO A 109 -44.92 18.13 -15.48
C PRO A 109 -45.44 16.80 -14.96
N ASN A 110 -46.27 16.84 -13.92
CA ASN A 110 -47.00 15.65 -13.45
C ASN A 110 -48.17 15.28 -14.42
N VAL A 111 -47.91 15.41 -15.73
CA VAL A 111 -48.86 15.09 -16.82
C VAL A 111 -48.10 14.26 -17.84
N ARG A 112 -48.67 13.12 -18.28
CA ARG A 112 -48.00 12.20 -19.21
C ARG A 112 -47.77 12.85 -20.58
N GLY A 113 -46.52 12.85 -21.04
CA GLY A 113 -46.13 13.09 -22.43
C GLY A 113 -45.46 14.43 -22.73
N GLU A 114 -45.13 15.25 -21.74
CA GLU A 114 -44.61 16.61 -21.97
C GLU A 114 -43.08 16.73 -21.75
N GLN A 115 -42.48 17.76 -22.42
CA GLN A 115 -41.06 18.08 -22.34
C GLN A 115 -40.66 18.51 -20.93
N GLY A 116 -39.51 18.04 -20.45
CA GLY A 116 -38.95 18.50 -19.18
C GLY A 116 -38.43 19.93 -19.22
N TRP A 117 -38.25 20.53 -18.04
CA TRP A 117 -37.71 21.89 -17.87
C TRP A 117 -36.57 21.89 -16.82
N LEU A 118 -35.67 22.87 -16.96
CA LEU A 118 -34.72 23.26 -15.94
C LEU A 118 -35.28 24.44 -15.16
N LEU A 119 -35.46 24.26 -13.86
CA LEU A 119 -35.93 25.33 -12.95
C LEU A 119 -34.77 26.03 -12.27
N ALA A 120 -34.92 27.34 -12.13
CA ALA A 120 -34.14 28.17 -11.24
C ALA A 120 -35.06 28.96 -10.33
N GLY A 121 -34.68 29.15 -9.07
CA GLY A 121 -35.48 29.90 -8.09
C GLY A 121 -34.60 30.61 -7.09
N ILE A 122 -35.03 31.82 -6.68
CA ILE A 122 -34.42 32.61 -5.62
C ILE A 122 -35.44 32.89 -4.53
N PRO A 123 -35.09 32.84 -3.24
CA PRO A 123 -35.96 33.19 -2.14
C PRO A 123 -36.18 34.70 -2.10
N ARG A 124 -37.41 35.14 -1.74
CA ARG A 124 -37.80 36.55 -1.55
C ARG A 124 -38.02 36.81 -0.07
N PHE A 125 -37.58 37.99 0.37
CA PHE A 125 -37.73 38.45 1.75
C PHE A 125 -38.32 39.87 1.73
N ASP A 126 -39.08 40.23 2.77
CA ASP A 126 -39.52 41.60 2.98
C ASP A 126 -38.39 42.48 3.57
N GLU A 127 -38.68 43.79 3.76
CA GLU A 127 -37.73 44.75 4.33
C GLU A 127 -37.29 44.39 5.77
N VAL A 128 -38.07 43.58 6.47
CA VAL A 128 -37.79 43.13 7.86
C VAL A 128 -37.11 41.75 7.89
N GLY A 129 -36.82 41.16 6.72
CA GLY A 129 -36.17 39.87 6.59
C GLY A 129 -37.11 38.67 6.74
N ARG A 130 -38.43 38.85 6.64
CA ARG A 130 -39.39 37.73 6.66
C ARG A 130 -39.46 37.10 5.27
N PHE A 131 -39.43 35.77 5.24
CA PHE A 131 -39.52 35.02 4.00
C PHE A 131 -40.91 35.16 3.36
N LEU A 132 -40.96 35.59 2.11
CA LEU A 132 -42.17 35.80 1.33
C LEU A 132 -42.49 34.68 0.35
N GLY A 133 -41.54 33.79 0.08
CA GLY A 133 -41.65 32.74 -0.93
C GLY A 133 -40.50 32.75 -1.93
N PHE A 134 -40.71 32.11 -3.05
CA PHE A 134 -39.74 32.06 -4.14
C PHE A 134 -40.24 32.77 -5.39
N ARG A 135 -39.29 33.23 -6.19
CA ARG A 135 -39.50 33.68 -7.56
C ARG A 135 -38.53 32.99 -8.46
N GLY A 136 -38.97 32.49 -9.61
CA GLY A 136 -38.10 31.76 -10.50
C GLY A 136 -38.57 31.71 -11.94
N PHE A 137 -37.81 30.98 -12.73
CA PHE A 137 -38.12 30.69 -14.12
C PHE A 137 -37.82 29.27 -14.48
N GLY A 138 -38.45 28.75 -15.52
CA GLY A 138 -38.17 27.45 -16.13
C GLY A 138 -37.78 27.62 -17.59
N THR A 139 -36.81 26.88 -18.07
CA THR A 139 -36.41 26.83 -19.48
C THR A 139 -36.61 25.43 -20.03
N PRO A 140 -37.02 25.24 -21.31
CA PRO A 140 -37.22 23.91 -21.89
C PRO A 140 -35.94 23.07 -21.82
N LEU A 141 -36.08 21.85 -21.34
CA LEU A 141 -35.03 20.84 -21.41
C LEU A 141 -35.00 20.27 -22.82
N THR A 142 -34.38 20.97 -23.77
CA THR A 142 -34.20 20.42 -25.10
C THR A 142 -33.21 19.25 -25.02
N LEU A 143 -33.46 18.15 -25.75
CA LEU A 143 -32.59 16.97 -25.85
C LEU A 143 -31.10 17.36 -26.06
N GLU A 144 -30.88 18.45 -26.79
CA GLU A 144 -29.56 18.98 -27.09
C GLU A 144 -28.84 19.64 -25.89
N ARG A 145 -29.62 20.37 -25.06
CA ARG A 145 -29.06 20.94 -23.80
C ARG A 145 -28.85 19.89 -22.73
N GLY A 146 -29.75 18.90 -22.64
CA GLY A 146 -29.55 17.75 -21.75
C GLY A 146 -28.32 16.96 -22.13
N ARG A 147 -28.11 16.75 -23.45
CA ARG A 147 -26.91 16.07 -23.97
C ARG A 147 -25.63 16.89 -23.70
N GLN A 148 -25.63 18.18 -23.94
CA GLN A 148 -24.48 19.06 -23.68
C GLN A 148 -24.15 19.14 -22.18
N ALA A 149 -25.15 19.16 -21.31
CA ALA A 149 -24.95 19.15 -19.87
C ALA A 149 -24.37 17.80 -19.40
N GLU A 150 -24.84 16.69 -19.95
CA GLU A 150 -24.33 15.36 -19.65
C GLU A 150 -22.92 15.16 -20.23
N GLU A 151 -22.67 15.59 -21.47
CA GLU A 151 -21.32 15.61 -22.05
C GLU A 151 -20.34 16.44 -21.20
N ALA A 152 -20.76 17.60 -20.72
CA ALA A 152 -19.95 18.42 -19.83
C ALA A 152 -19.73 17.78 -18.44
N ARG A 153 -20.70 17.00 -17.94
CA ARG A 153 -20.59 16.23 -16.70
C ARG A 153 -19.62 15.08 -16.88
N LEU A 154 -19.81 14.26 -17.92
CA LEU A 154 -18.93 13.13 -18.24
C LEU A 154 -17.49 13.55 -18.55
N ALA A 155 -17.30 14.76 -19.10
CA ALA A 155 -15.96 15.31 -19.32
C ALA A 155 -15.23 15.62 -18.01
N ARG A 156 -15.90 15.72 -16.86
CA ARG A 156 -15.30 16.11 -15.58
C ARG A 156 -15.44 15.09 -14.46
N PHE A 157 -16.46 14.23 -14.51
CA PHE A 157 -16.79 13.32 -13.42
C PHE A 157 -16.81 11.88 -13.91
N ASP A 158 -16.42 10.96 -13.03
CA ASP A 158 -16.53 9.52 -13.24
C ASP A 158 -18.00 9.12 -13.19
N SER A 159 -18.48 8.39 -14.19
CA SER A 159 -19.88 8.02 -14.35
C SER A 159 -20.38 7.05 -13.29
N LEU A 160 -19.50 6.22 -12.72
CA LEU A 160 -19.84 5.23 -11.72
C LEU A 160 -19.92 5.82 -10.31
N THR A 161 -18.90 6.59 -9.93
CA THR A 161 -18.72 7.07 -8.55
C THR A 161 -19.18 8.51 -8.32
N GLY A 162 -19.37 9.28 -9.40
CA GLY A 162 -19.70 10.71 -9.32
C GLY A 162 -18.55 11.61 -8.84
N LEU A 163 -17.39 11.06 -8.52
CA LEU A 163 -16.19 11.82 -8.17
C LEU A 163 -15.58 12.49 -9.41
N PRO A 164 -14.77 13.55 -9.27
CA PRO A 164 -13.92 14.06 -10.33
C PRO A 164 -13.17 12.95 -11.05
N ASN A 165 -13.23 12.94 -12.38
CA ASN A 165 -12.49 11.98 -13.21
C ASN A 165 -11.01 12.39 -13.36
N ARG A 166 -10.20 11.56 -14.03
CA ARG A 166 -8.77 11.81 -14.27
C ARG A 166 -8.51 13.20 -14.84
N ALA A 167 -9.23 13.61 -15.89
CA ALA A 167 -9.02 14.89 -16.54
C ALA A 167 -9.32 16.09 -15.62
N HIS A 168 -10.35 15.97 -14.80
CA HIS A 168 -10.70 17.01 -13.84
C HIS A 168 -9.71 17.05 -12.68
N MET A 169 -9.26 15.91 -12.16
CA MET A 169 -8.23 15.84 -11.12
C MET A 169 -6.90 16.41 -11.60
N GLU A 170 -6.52 16.20 -12.84
CA GLU A 170 -5.33 16.81 -13.43
C GLU A 170 -5.41 18.35 -13.43
N ALA A 171 -6.56 18.90 -13.82
CA ALA A 171 -6.77 20.34 -13.80
C ALA A 171 -6.77 20.92 -12.37
N LEU A 172 -7.41 20.21 -11.41
CA LEU A 172 -7.41 20.59 -9.99
C LEU A 172 -6.00 20.55 -9.39
N LEU A 173 -5.17 19.57 -9.78
CA LEU A 173 -3.80 19.47 -9.32
C LEU A 173 -2.93 20.60 -9.87
N ASP A 174 -3.06 20.93 -11.16
CA ASP A 174 -2.36 22.07 -11.78
C ASP A 174 -2.75 23.39 -11.07
N GLU A 175 -4.04 23.57 -10.76
CA GLU A 175 -4.50 24.74 -10.01
C GLU A 175 -3.96 24.75 -8.56
N ALA A 176 -3.97 23.61 -7.87
CA ALA A 176 -3.46 23.48 -6.52
C ALA A 176 -1.95 23.79 -6.45
N ILE A 177 -1.16 23.31 -7.39
CA ILE A 177 0.29 23.62 -7.50
C ILE A 177 0.50 25.11 -7.73
N ALA A 178 -0.21 25.73 -8.69
CA ALA A 178 -0.10 27.14 -8.99
C ALA A 178 -0.53 28.03 -7.80
N ASN A 179 -1.56 27.62 -7.06
CA ASN A 179 -2.01 28.31 -5.85
C ASN A 179 -0.99 28.17 -4.70
N SER A 180 -0.38 26.99 -4.55
CA SER A 180 0.68 26.72 -3.60
C SER A 180 1.87 27.65 -3.81
N GLU A 181 2.33 27.80 -5.04
CA GLU A 181 3.45 28.69 -5.39
C GLU A 181 3.13 30.15 -5.05
N ARG A 182 1.93 30.61 -5.42
CA ARG A 182 1.48 31.98 -5.14
C ARG A 182 1.39 32.29 -3.65
N ARG A 183 0.90 31.33 -2.84
CA ARG A 183 0.72 31.48 -1.39
C ARG A 183 1.92 31.06 -0.57
N LYS A 184 2.98 30.53 -1.20
CA LYS A 184 4.16 29.94 -0.54
C LYS A 184 3.77 28.83 0.46
N GLN A 185 2.76 28.04 0.13
CA GLN A 185 2.27 26.90 0.89
C GLN A 185 2.56 25.62 0.14
N SER A 186 2.63 24.50 0.82
CA SER A 186 2.76 23.18 0.20
C SER A 186 1.40 22.65 -0.28
N CYS A 187 1.43 21.80 -1.29
CA CYS A 187 0.30 20.98 -1.72
C CYS A 187 0.70 19.52 -1.61
N ALA A 188 -0.15 18.66 -1.07
CA ALA A 188 0.09 17.24 -1.01
C ALA A 188 -0.83 16.49 -1.99
N LEU A 189 -0.27 15.45 -2.60
CA LEU A 189 -0.95 14.52 -3.50
C LEU A 189 -0.93 13.13 -2.88
N PHE A 190 -2.10 12.52 -2.77
CA PHE A 190 -2.27 11.12 -2.40
C PHE A 190 -2.70 10.33 -3.63
N LEU A 191 -1.98 9.28 -3.96
CA LEU A 191 -2.44 8.22 -4.84
C LEU A 191 -2.87 7.03 -3.99
N ILE A 192 -4.05 6.51 -4.25
CA ILE A 192 -4.72 5.51 -3.44
C ILE A 192 -5.11 4.35 -4.35
N ASP A 193 -4.79 3.14 -3.95
CA ASP A 193 -5.11 1.92 -4.67
C ASP A 193 -5.78 0.93 -3.71
N LEU A 194 -6.84 0.27 -4.19
CA LEU A 194 -7.61 -0.67 -3.38
C LEU A 194 -6.97 -2.06 -3.43
N ASP A 195 -6.44 -2.49 -2.32
CA ASP A 195 -5.81 -3.80 -2.21
C ASP A 195 -6.83 -4.93 -2.38
N ARG A 196 -6.52 -5.89 -3.27
CA ARG A 196 -7.34 -7.08 -3.54
C ARG A 196 -8.69 -6.80 -4.22
N PHE A 197 -8.91 -5.63 -4.81
CA PHE A 197 -10.15 -5.30 -5.52
C PHE A 197 -10.45 -6.32 -6.65
N LYS A 198 -9.43 -6.75 -7.39
CA LYS A 198 -9.58 -7.78 -8.41
C LYS A 198 -10.18 -9.07 -7.87
N GLN A 199 -9.77 -9.51 -6.67
CA GLN A 199 -10.31 -10.72 -6.03
C GLN A 199 -11.80 -10.60 -5.74
N VAL A 200 -12.29 -9.40 -5.39
CA VAL A 200 -13.73 -9.15 -5.19
C VAL A 200 -14.49 -9.32 -6.53
N ASN A 201 -13.95 -8.76 -7.62
CA ASN A 201 -14.53 -8.94 -8.95
C ASN A 201 -14.54 -10.40 -9.39
N ASP A 202 -13.44 -11.12 -9.16
CA ASP A 202 -13.30 -12.52 -9.55
C ASP A 202 -14.24 -13.43 -8.74
N THR A 203 -14.57 -13.07 -7.47
CA THR A 203 -15.41 -13.89 -6.58
C THR A 203 -16.89 -13.52 -6.67
N LEU A 204 -17.25 -12.23 -6.70
CA LEU A 204 -18.63 -11.74 -6.61
C LEU A 204 -19.14 -11.10 -7.91
N GLY A 205 -18.28 -11.02 -8.93
CA GLY A 205 -18.60 -10.43 -10.24
C GLY A 205 -18.46 -8.91 -10.27
N HIS A 206 -18.34 -8.36 -11.48
CA HIS A 206 -18.17 -6.92 -11.73
C HIS A 206 -19.27 -6.04 -11.11
N PRO A 207 -20.57 -6.43 -11.10
CA PRO A 207 -21.60 -5.60 -10.48
C PRO A 207 -21.36 -5.37 -8.98
N ALA A 208 -20.82 -6.35 -8.27
CA ALA A 208 -20.46 -6.20 -6.85
C ALA A 208 -19.24 -5.27 -6.68
N GLY A 209 -18.28 -5.35 -7.61
CA GLY A 209 -17.14 -4.43 -7.65
C GLY A 209 -17.57 -2.98 -7.89
N ASP A 210 -18.55 -2.75 -8.76
CA ASP A 210 -19.08 -1.41 -9.04
C ASP A 210 -19.75 -0.81 -7.79
N VAL A 211 -20.57 -1.58 -7.08
CA VAL A 211 -21.16 -1.15 -5.80
C VAL A 211 -20.07 -0.87 -4.76
N LEU A 212 -19.03 -1.70 -4.70
CA LEU A 212 -17.89 -1.48 -3.81
C LEU A 212 -17.20 -0.14 -4.11
N LEU A 213 -16.93 0.15 -5.39
CA LEU A 213 -16.30 1.41 -5.81
C LEU A 213 -17.12 2.64 -5.46
N GLN A 214 -18.46 2.56 -5.56
CA GLN A 214 -19.36 3.64 -5.12
C GLN A 214 -19.23 3.87 -3.61
N ARG A 215 -19.25 2.81 -2.81
CA ARG A 215 -19.10 2.91 -1.34
C ARG A 215 -17.71 3.40 -0.92
N VAL A 216 -16.68 3.02 -1.65
CA VAL A 216 -15.31 3.55 -1.47
C VAL A 216 -15.29 5.06 -1.73
N ALA A 217 -15.93 5.52 -2.81
CA ALA A 217 -16.01 6.93 -3.17
C ALA A 217 -16.71 7.76 -2.08
N GLU A 218 -17.81 7.26 -1.50
CA GLU A 218 -18.52 7.88 -0.38
C GLU A 218 -17.60 8.02 0.84
N ARG A 219 -16.93 6.94 1.25
CA ARG A 219 -16.00 6.94 2.40
C ARG A 219 -14.80 7.85 2.16
N LEU A 220 -14.24 7.81 0.96
CA LEU A 220 -13.14 8.67 0.57
C LEU A 220 -13.53 10.14 0.65
N GLY A 221 -14.69 10.51 0.07
CA GLY A 221 -15.23 11.87 0.13
C GLY A 221 -15.46 12.34 1.56
N ALA A 222 -15.98 11.48 2.44
CA ALA A 222 -16.23 11.80 3.84
C ALA A 222 -14.92 12.07 4.63
N VAL A 223 -13.84 11.32 4.35
CA VAL A 223 -12.55 11.49 5.04
C VAL A 223 -11.79 12.71 4.50
N VAL A 224 -11.77 12.91 3.19
CA VAL A 224 -11.10 14.06 2.53
C VAL A 224 -11.82 15.36 2.88
N GLY A 225 -13.16 15.35 2.88
CA GLY A 225 -14.01 16.44 3.36
C GLY A 225 -13.66 17.81 2.80
N GLY A 226 -13.68 18.82 3.68
CA GLY A 226 -13.33 20.21 3.32
C GLY A 226 -11.81 20.47 3.24
N ASP A 227 -10.96 19.51 3.61
CA ASP A 227 -9.51 19.66 3.61
C ASP A 227 -8.89 19.49 2.21
N GLY A 228 -9.60 18.82 1.28
CA GLY A 228 -9.06 18.50 -0.03
C GLY A 228 -10.11 18.18 -1.10
N GLN A 229 -9.63 17.65 -2.22
CA GLN A 229 -10.44 17.19 -3.35
C GLN A 229 -10.12 15.73 -3.63
N ALA A 230 -11.15 14.89 -3.75
CA ALA A 230 -11.00 13.47 -4.08
C ALA A 230 -11.51 13.20 -5.49
N GLY A 231 -10.91 12.23 -6.18
CA GLY A 231 -11.30 11.80 -7.52
C GLY A 231 -10.93 10.36 -7.81
N ARG A 232 -11.52 9.78 -8.86
CA ARG A 232 -11.22 8.44 -9.36
C ARG A 232 -10.48 8.53 -10.69
N LEU A 233 -9.33 7.85 -10.77
CA LEU A 233 -8.49 7.85 -11.98
C LEU A 233 -8.88 6.77 -12.98
N GLY A 234 -9.49 5.68 -12.49
CA GLY A 234 -9.95 4.53 -13.27
C GLY A 234 -9.68 3.22 -12.53
N GLY A 235 -10.42 2.17 -12.84
CA GLY A 235 -10.28 0.89 -12.11
C GLY A 235 -10.46 1.06 -10.62
N ASP A 236 -9.48 0.63 -9.84
CA ASP A 236 -9.37 0.71 -8.39
C ASP A 236 -8.47 1.86 -7.89
N GLU A 237 -8.08 2.77 -8.81
CA GLU A 237 -7.20 3.89 -8.50
C GLU A 237 -7.98 5.16 -8.17
N PHE A 238 -7.69 5.75 -7.02
CA PHE A 238 -8.23 7.03 -6.55
C PHE A 238 -7.10 8.02 -6.28
N GLN A 239 -7.47 9.28 -6.22
CA GLN A 239 -6.56 10.38 -5.96
C GLN A 239 -7.18 11.36 -4.97
N ALA A 240 -6.35 11.93 -4.07
CA ALA A 240 -6.78 13.07 -3.27
C ALA A 240 -5.71 14.17 -3.29
N ILE A 241 -6.16 15.44 -3.34
CA ILE A 241 -5.30 16.62 -3.38
C ILE A 241 -5.60 17.45 -2.14
N PHE A 242 -4.55 17.84 -1.41
CA PHE A 242 -4.65 18.63 -0.18
C PHE A 242 -3.88 19.94 -0.34
N PRO A 243 -4.55 21.03 -0.80
CA PRO A 243 -3.91 22.32 -0.94
C PRO A 243 -3.61 22.95 0.41
N GLY A 244 -2.42 23.53 0.58
CA GLY A 244 -2.04 24.29 1.78
C GLY A 244 -1.68 23.44 3.00
N ILE A 245 -1.67 22.13 2.92
CA ILE A 245 -1.23 21.26 4.00
C ILE A 245 0.21 20.82 3.72
N GLY A 246 1.14 21.27 4.59
CA GLY A 246 2.58 20.99 4.48
C GLY A 246 3.14 20.21 5.68
N GLU A 247 2.33 19.86 6.66
CA GLU A 247 2.75 19.11 7.85
C GLU A 247 2.61 17.61 7.61
N GLU A 248 3.75 16.89 7.54
CA GLU A 248 3.76 15.44 7.34
C GLU A 248 2.91 14.68 8.37
N GLY A 249 2.96 15.09 9.65
CA GLY A 249 2.18 14.47 10.72
C GLY A 249 0.66 14.57 10.49
N ARG A 250 0.18 15.72 9.96
CA ARG A 250 -1.24 15.89 9.62
C ARG A 250 -1.63 15.03 8.42
N LEU A 251 -0.78 15.00 7.40
CA LEU A 251 -1.00 14.16 6.21
C LEU A 251 -0.98 12.67 6.57
N ALA A 252 -0.06 12.23 7.42
CA ALA A 252 -0.02 10.86 7.93
C ALA A 252 -1.32 10.49 8.67
N ALA A 253 -1.80 11.37 9.55
CA ALA A 253 -3.06 11.16 10.26
C ALA A 253 -4.28 11.09 9.32
N ILE A 254 -4.28 11.86 8.23
CA ILE A 254 -5.32 11.77 7.20
C ILE A 254 -5.22 10.42 6.47
N ALA A 255 -4.01 9.99 6.08
CA ALA A 255 -3.78 8.72 5.42
C ALA A 255 -4.20 7.53 6.29
N ASP A 256 -3.87 7.54 7.58
CA ASP A 256 -4.26 6.48 8.52
C ASP A 256 -5.79 6.40 8.67
N ARG A 257 -6.47 7.55 8.81
CA ARG A 257 -7.95 7.59 8.86
C ARG A 257 -8.56 7.08 7.55
N LEU A 258 -7.95 7.42 6.43
CA LEU A 258 -8.39 7.00 5.11
C LEU A 258 -8.27 5.49 4.96
N ILE A 259 -7.11 4.93 5.26
CA ILE A 259 -6.86 3.48 5.23
C ILE A 259 -7.83 2.76 6.19
N ALA A 260 -7.99 3.23 7.41
CA ALA A 260 -8.91 2.64 8.38
C ALA A 260 -10.37 2.66 7.89
N SER A 261 -10.81 3.78 7.30
CA SER A 261 -12.16 3.93 6.76
C SER A 261 -12.40 3.02 5.56
N LEU A 262 -11.44 2.95 4.62
CA LEU A 262 -11.56 2.14 3.41
C LEU A 262 -11.42 0.64 3.72
N SER A 263 -10.68 0.26 4.76
CA SER A 263 -10.50 -1.14 5.17
C SER A 263 -11.63 -1.65 6.08
N ALA A 264 -12.54 -0.78 6.52
CA ALA A 264 -13.70 -1.22 7.28
C ALA A 264 -14.64 -2.07 6.41
N PRO A 265 -15.29 -3.11 6.97
CA PRO A 265 -16.14 -4.02 6.21
C PRO A 265 -17.23 -3.31 5.42
N TYR A 266 -17.54 -3.83 4.23
CA TYR A 266 -18.63 -3.39 3.35
C TYR A 266 -19.69 -4.49 3.31
N LEU A 267 -20.96 -4.10 3.29
CA LEU A 267 -22.07 -5.02 3.04
C LEU A 267 -22.52 -4.86 1.59
N ILE A 268 -22.27 -5.85 0.73
CA ILE A 268 -22.54 -5.83 -0.70
C ILE A 268 -23.37 -7.05 -1.05
N HIS A 269 -24.59 -6.85 -1.52
CA HIS A 269 -25.54 -7.91 -1.85
C HIS A 269 -25.70 -8.97 -0.76
N GLY A 270 -25.63 -8.56 0.53
CA GLY A 270 -25.73 -9.44 1.68
C GLY A 270 -24.42 -10.14 2.09
N HIS A 271 -23.34 -9.97 1.33
CA HIS A 271 -22.01 -10.48 1.66
C HIS A 271 -21.17 -9.41 2.35
N GLN A 272 -20.45 -9.82 3.40
CA GLN A 272 -19.47 -8.95 4.05
C GLN A 272 -18.14 -9.03 3.30
N VAL A 273 -17.72 -7.91 2.72
CA VAL A 273 -16.48 -7.76 1.94
C VAL A 273 -15.52 -6.88 2.71
N THR A 274 -14.25 -7.28 2.80
CA THR A 274 -13.18 -6.47 3.38
C THR A 274 -12.05 -6.33 2.36
N ILE A 275 -11.65 -5.10 2.10
CA ILE A 275 -10.51 -4.76 1.25
C ILE A 275 -9.49 -3.95 2.05
N GLY A 276 -8.28 -3.82 1.53
CA GLY A 276 -7.29 -2.86 2.03
C GLY A 276 -7.21 -1.63 1.15
N ALA A 277 -6.42 -0.65 1.58
CA ALA A 277 -6.03 0.47 0.74
C ALA A 277 -4.56 0.81 0.99
N SER A 278 -3.80 0.99 -0.09
CA SER A 278 -2.42 1.47 -0.06
C SER A 278 -2.36 2.90 -0.53
N VAL A 279 -1.55 3.75 0.13
CA VAL A 279 -1.50 5.20 -0.15
C VAL A 279 -0.05 5.64 -0.37
N GLY A 280 0.19 6.27 -1.53
CA GLY A 280 1.44 6.98 -1.83
C GLY A 280 1.26 8.48 -1.69
N ILE A 281 2.13 9.14 -0.95
CA ILE A 281 2.05 10.56 -0.61
C ILE A 281 3.25 11.30 -1.17
N ALA A 282 3.00 12.35 -1.96
CA ALA A 282 4.03 13.28 -2.41
C ALA A 282 3.64 14.71 -2.05
N MET A 283 4.65 15.53 -1.74
CA MET A 283 4.46 16.93 -1.36
C MET A 283 5.13 17.85 -2.36
N SER A 284 4.43 18.91 -2.77
CA SER A 284 5.00 19.93 -3.65
C SER A 284 6.13 20.71 -2.96
N ARG A 285 7.20 20.95 -3.69
CA ARG A 285 8.33 21.78 -3.26
C ARG A 285 8.22 23.15 -3.93
N LEU A 286 8.29 24.20 -3.14
CA LEU A 286 8.15 25.59 -3.64
C LEU A 286 9.14 25.87 -4.80
N GLY A 287 8.60 26.34 -5.92
CA GLY A 287 9.36 26.78 -7.08
C GLY A 287 9.93 25.70 -7.99
N ARG A 288 9.60 24.41 -7.80
CA ARG A 288 10.17 23.29 -8.58
C ARG A 288 9.22 22.12 -8.86
N THR A 289 7.92 22.27 -8.64
CA THR A 289 7.00 21.15 -8.79
C THR A 289 6.09 21.32 -9.99
N TYR A 290 6.16 20.38 -10.92
CA TYR A 290 5.15 20.24 -11.99
C TYR A 290 4.34 18.98 -11.70
N ARG A 291 3.10 18.98 -12.17
CA ARG A 291 2.14 17.87 -11.99
C ARG A 291 2.75 16.49 -12.26
N GLN A 292 3.43 16.33 -13.40
CA GLN A 292 4.01 15.04 -13.79
C GLN A 292 5.05 14.51 -12.81
N ALA A 293 5.88 15.42 -12.23
CA ALA A 293 6.86 15.04 -11.23
C ALA A 293 6.18 14.60 -9.92
N LEU A 294 5.19 15.39 -9.46
CA LEU A 294 4.48 15.10 -8.21
C LEU A 294 3.68 13.80 -8.29
N VAL A 295 3.02 13.54 -9.43
CA VAL A 295 2.32 12.28 -9.68
C VAL A 295 3.29 11.11 -9.67
N LYS A 296 4.44 11.23 -10.35
CA LYS A 296 5.47 10.18 -10.35
C LYS A 296 6.04 9.91 -8.96
N GLU A 297 6.26 10.95 -8.16
CA GLU A 297 6.73 10.82 -6.78
C GLU A 297 5.69 10.10 -5.89
N ALA A 298 4.40 10.45 -6.04
CA ALA A 298 3.33 9.77 -5.32
C ALA A 298 3.17 8.30 -5.77
N ASP A 299 3.35 8.00 -7.05
CA ASP A 299 3.31 6.63 -7.60
C ASP A 299 4.43 5.76 -7.03
N LEU A 300 5.66 6.29 -6.94
CA LEU A 300 6.78 5.60 -6.30
C LEU A 300 6.51 5.30 -4.82
N ALA A 301 5.91 6.26 -4.12
CA ALA A 301 5.53 6.08 -2.73
C ALA A 301 4.41 5.04 -2.58
N LEU A 302 3.41 5.03 -3.47
CA LEU A 302 2.35 4.03 -3.51
C LEU A 302 2.91 2.62 -3.76
N TYR A 303 3.83 2.50 -4.70
CA TYR A 303 4.51 1.24 -4.97
C TYR A 303 5.30 0.74 -3.74
N ALA A 304 5.99 1.66 -3.05
CA ALA A 304 6.68 1.33 -1.79
C ALA A 304 5.70 0.86 -0.70
N ALA A 305 4.50 1.48 -0.59
CA ALA A 305 3.46 1.06 0.33
C ALA A 305 2.96 -0.37 0.01
N LYS A 306 2.70 -0.67 -1.26
CA LYS A 306 2.30 -2.02 -1.71
C LYS A 306 3.35 -3.08 -1.37
N ARG A 307 4.64 -2.76 -1.52
CA ARG A 307 5.74 -3.66 -1.17
C ARG A 307 5.94 -3.84 0.34
N ALA A 308 5.60 -2.85 1.14
CA ALA A 308 5.71 -2.92 2.59
C ALA A 308 4.63 -3.79 3.26
N GLY A 309 3.82 -4.51 2.48
CA GLY A 309 2.77 -5.41 2.96
C GLY A 309 1.36 -4.92 2.67
N ARG A 310 1.19 -3.85 1.91
CA ARG A 310 -0.10 -3.19 1.61
C ARG A 310 -0.78 -2.63 2.87
N GLY A 311 -1.98 -2.06 2.73
CA GLY A 311 -2.73 -1.53 3.87
C GLY A 311 -2.00 -0.43 4.64
N THR A 312 -1.11 0.31 4.01
CA THR A 312 -0.25 1.32 4.65
C THR A 312 -0.04 2.53 3.76
N SER A 313 0.46 3.61 4.34
CA SER A 313 0.89 4.79 3.60
C SER A 313 2.42 4.92 3.57
N ARG A 314 2.95 5.56 2.51
CA ARG A 314 4.35 5.95 2.40
C ARG A 314 4.46 7.36 1.83
N PHE A 315 5.34 8.15 2.41
CA PHE A 315 5.77 9.41 1.82
C PHE A 315 6.86 9.14 0.79
N PHE A 316 6.86 9.95 -0.24
CA PHE A 316 7.93 9.92 -1.22
C PHE A 316 9.26 10.37 -0.60
N GLU A 317 10.29 9.56 -0.79
CA GLU A 317 11.67 9.83 -0.43
C GLU A 317 12.53 9.81 -1.71
N PRO A 318 13.51 10.72 -1.87
CA PRO A 318 14.35 10.76 -3.08
C PRO A 318 15.05 9.45 -3.43
N GLU A 319 15.36 8.64 -2.41
CA GLU A 319 15.95 7.31 -2.54
C GLU A 319 15.06 6.33 -3.31
N MET A 320 13.74 6.54 -3.33
CA MET A 320 12.79 5.70 -4.06
C MET A 320 13.00 5.76 -5.56
N HIS A 321 13.45 6.91 -6.09
CA HIS A 321 13.85 7.03 -7.50
C HIS A 321 15.04 6.14 -7.83
N ALA A 322 16.05 6.13 -6.98
CA ALA A 322 17.23 5.29 -7.17
C ALA A 322 16.87 3.81 -7.11
N GLN A 323 16.04 3.42 -6.12
CA GLN A 323 15.57 2.04 -5.94
C GLN A 323 14.74 1.56 -7.15
N GLU A 324 13.86 2.39 -7.69
CA GLU A 324 13.06 2.02 -8.86
C GLU A 324 13.91 1.89 -10.13
N ASN A 325 14.87 2.81 -10.32
CA ASN A 325 15.81 2.71 -11.44
C ASN A 325 16.66 1.45 -11.32
N ASP A 326 17.17 1.15 -10.13
CA ASP A 326 17.91 -0.06 -9.81
C ASP A 326 17.10 -1.33 -10.08
N ARG A 327 15.81 -1.33 -9.69
CA ARG A 327 14.88 -2.42 -9.97
C ARG A 327 14.71 -2.65 -11.47
N ARG A 328 14.51 -1.58 -12.26
CA ARG A 328 14.35 -1.67 -13.71
C ARG A 328 15.59 -2.22 -14.40
N ILE A 329 16.78 -1.83 -13.93
CA ILE A 329 18.04 -2.39 -14.42
C ILE A 329 18.08 -3.89 -14.14
N LEU A 330 17.84 -4.30 -12.89
CA LEU A 330 17.83 -5.71 -12.51
C LEU A 330 16.78 -6.52 -13.27
N GLU A 331 15.59 -5.95 -13.50
CA GLU A 331 14.53 -6.58 -14.32
C GLU A 331 14.97 -6.83 -15.75
N SER A 332 15.65 -5.84 -16.33
CA SER A 332 16.22 -5.96 -17.69
C SER A 332 17.34 -7.01 -17.75
N ASP A 333 18.24 -7.00 -16.76
CA ASP A 333 19.37 -7.90 -16.71
C ASP A 333 18.95 -9.35 -16.46
N LEU A 334 17.91 -9.55 -15.62
CA LEU A 334 17.38 -10.87 -15.29
C LEU A 334 16.86 -11.62 -16.54
N LYS A 335 16.28 -10.92 -17.51
CA LYS A 335 15.79 -11.50 -18.79
C LYS A 335 16.84 -12.32 -19.50
N SER A 336 18.10 -11.96 -19.37
CA SER A 336 19.21 -12.63 -20.01
C SER A 336 20.13 -13.42 -19.06
N ALA A 337 19.89 -13.31 -17.75
CA ALA A 337 20.79 -13.87 -16.72
C ALA A 337 20.92 -15.40 -16.81
N VAL A 338 19.82 -16.10 -17.07
CA VAL A 338 19.82 -17.57 -17.23
C VAL A 338 20.67 -17.97 -18.45
N VAL A 339 20.42 -17.37 -19.61
CA VAL A 339 21.13 -17.67 -20.87
C VAL A 339 22.62 -17.34 -20.76
N LYS A 340 22.96 -16.29 -20.04
CA LYS A 340 24.35 -15.89 -19.78
C LYS A 340 25.07 -16.72 -18.70
N GLY A 341 24.40 -17.71 -18.12
CA GLY A 341 24.97 -18.55 -17.04
C GLY A 341 25.28 -17.80 -15.76
N GLN A 342 24.58 -16.67 -15.53
CA GLN A 342 24.76 -15.85 -14.33
C GLN A 342 23.93 -16.38 -13.14
N VAL A 343 22.86 -17.13 -13.42
CA VAL A 343 22.07 -17.81 -12.39
C VAL A 343 22.65 -19.18 -12.14
N LYS A 344 22.83 -19.53 -10.88
CA LYS A 344 23.37 -20.82 -10.42
C LYS A 344 22.54 -21.37 -9.27
N LEU A 345 22.61 -22.67 -9.05
CA LEU A 345 22.06 -23.34 -7.87
C LEU A 345 23.19 -23.66 -6.90
N LEU A 346 22.95 -23.38 -5.64
CA LEU A 346 23.69 -23.90 -4.50
C LEU A 346 22.83 -24.94 -3.81
N TYR A 347 23.47 -25.88 -3.13
CA TYR A 347 22.84 -27.01 -2.47
C TYR A 347 23.15 -27.00 -0.99
N GLN A 348 22.11 -26.96 -0.13
CA GLN A 348 22.29 -27.01 1.31
C GLN A 348 21.89 -28.37 1.84
N PRO A 349 22.75 -29.03 2.66
CA PRO A 349 22.48 -30.38 3.14
C PRO A 349 21.29 -30.41 4.12
N ILE A 350 20.43 -31.42 3.97
CA ILE A 350 19.40 -31.83 4.89
C ILE A 350 19.81 -33.13 5.54
N VAL A 351 19.81 -33.19 6.87
CA VAL A 351 20.36 -34.28 7.64
C VAL A 351 19.25 -34.90 8.53
N SER A 352 19.22 -36.20 8.63
CA SER A 352 18.32 -36.90 9.57
C SER A 352 18.79 -36.66 11.00
N VAL A 353 17.85 -36.25 11.86
CA VAL A 353 18.09 -35.97 13.28
C VAL A 353 18.52 -37.24 14.05
N SER A 354 17.97 -38.40 13.68
CA SER A 354 18.20 -39.66 14.39
C SER A 354 19.52 -40.33 14.02
N SER A 355 19.91 -40.29 12.73
CA SER A 355 21.09 -40.96 12.21
C SER A 355 22.26 -40.06 11.91
N GLU A 356 22.04 -38.74 11.93
CA GLU A 356 23.01 -37.70 11.50
C GLU A 356 23.52 -37.90 10.07
N ARG A 357 22.80 -38.67 9.25
CA ARG A 357 23.18 -38.92 7.86
C ARG A 357 22.48 -37.98 6.94
N LEU A 358 23.15 -37.66 5.85
CA LEU A 358 22.61 -36.89 4.75
C LEU A 358 21.35 -37.60 4.20
N VAL A 359 20.24 -36.90 4.10
CA VAL A 359 19.01 -37.38 3.50
C VAL A 359 18.63 -36.65 2.21
N GLY A 360 19.22 -35.51 1.94
CA GLY A 360 18.99 -34.73 0.74
C GLY A 360 19.66 -33.37 0.76
N PHE A 361 19.30 -32.58 -0.23
CA PHE A 361 19.74 -31.18 -0.33
C PHE A 361 18.54 -30.30 -0.74
N GLU A 362 18.54 -29.07 -0.27
CA GLU A 362 17.70 -28.00 -0.81
C GLU A 362 18.47 -27.23 -1.88
N ALA A 363 17.85 -27.04 -3.05
CA ALA A 363 18.39 -26.24 -4.14
C ALA A 363 18.04 -24.77 -3.94
N LEU A 364 19.04 -23.95 -3.78
CA LEU A 364 18.92 -22.53 -3.49
C LEU A 364 19.48 -21.72 -4.67
N VAL A 365 18.60 -20.99 -5.35
CA VAL A 365 18.98 -20.14 -6.48
C VAL A 365 19.82 -18.95 -6.02
N ARG A 366 20.84 -18.59 -6.82
CA ARG A 366 21.71 -17.41 -6.62
C ARG A 366 21.95 -16.76 -7.97
N TRP A 367 22.00 -15.43 -7.99
CA TRP A 367 22.33 -14.69 -9.20
C TRP A 367 23.65 -13.97 -9.04
N TRP A 368 24.66 -14.39 -9.82
CA TRP A 368 25.96 -13.72 -9.89
C TRP A 368 25.91 -12.59 -10.91
N HIS A 369 25.46 -11.44 -10.44
CA HIS A 369 25.34 -10.25 -11.30
C HIS A 369 26.74 -9.69 -11.63
N PRO A 370 27.03 -9.36 -12.91
CA PRO A 370 28.38 -8.99 -13.35
C PRO A 370 28.95 -7.73 -12.65
N THR A 371 28.10 -6.78 -12.29
CA THR A 371 28.52 -5.53 -11.66
C THR A 371 28.17 -5.43 -10.17
N ARG A 372 27.19 -6.22 -9.68
CA ARG A 372 26.70 -6.16 -8.28
C ARG A 372 27.20 -7.35 -7.43
N GLY A 373 27.85 -8.33 -8.06
CA GLY A 373 28.25 -9.55 -7.38
C GLY A 373 27.08 -10.49 -7.09
N PRO A 374 27.19 -11.37 -6.08
CA PRO A 374 26.15 -12.35 -5.75
C PRO A 374 24.93 -11.69 -5.13
N LEU A 375 23.78 -11.83 -5.79
CA LEU A 375 22.47 -11.39 -5.32
C LEU A 375 21.74 -12.56 -4.65
N ALA A 376 21.12 -12.28 -3.51
CA ALA A 376 20.27 -13.24 -2.80
C ALA A 376 18.87 -13.37 -3.45
N PRO A 377 18.17 -14.50 -3.27
CA PRO A 377 16.81 -14.68 -3.78
C PRO A 377 15.86 -13.53 -3.42
N ALA A 378 15.93 -13.00 -2.21
CA ALA A 378 15.11 -11.88 -1.74
C ALA A 378 15.32 -10.59 -2.56
N ASP A 379 16.46 -10.43 -3.23
CA ASP A 379 16.77 -9.24 -4.02
C ASP A 379 16.19 -9.29 -5.42
N PHE A 380 15.99 -10.48 -6.01
CA PHE A 380 15.59 -10.60 -7.42
C PHE A 380 14.33 -11.44 -7.68
N LEU A 381 13.95 -12.39 -6.82
CA LEU A 381 12.72 -13.17 -7.03
C LEU A 381 11.46 -12.29 -7.04
N PRO A 382 11.30 -11.29 -6.16
CA PRO A 382 10.16 -10.36 -6.26
C PRO A 382 10.14 -9.56 -7.58
N ILE A 383 11.31 -9.35 -8.20
CA ILE A 383 11.43 -8.72 -9.52
C ILE A 383 10.97 -9.69 -10.59
N ALA A 384 11.39 -10.96 -10.52
CA ALA A 384 10.97 -12.02 -11.43
C ALA A 384 9.45 -12.23 -11.41
N GLU A 385 8.84 -12.23 -10.23
CA GLU A 385 7.39 -12.33 -10.04
C GLU A 385 6.66 -11.14 -10.65
N GLY A 386 7.03 -9.93 -10.25
CA GLY A 386 6.38 -8.70 -10.71
C GLY A 386 6.54 -8.43 -12.21
N SER A 387 7.58 -8.98 -12.85
CA SER A 387 7.84 -8.83 -14.29
C SER A 387 7.37 -10.01 -15.14
N GLY A 388 6.72 -11.03 -14.53
CA GLY A 388 6.25 -12.22 -15.23
C GLY A 388 7.36 -13.16 -15.72
N GLN A 389 8.59 -13.04 -15.20
CA GLN A 389 9.73 -13.90 -15.57
C GLN A 389 9.82 -15.16 -14.72
N MET A 390 9.03 -15.23 -13.64
CA MET A 390 9.08 -16.34 -12.68
C MET A 390 8.83 -17.72 -13.30
N PRO A 391 7.88 -17.93 -14.24
CA PRO A 391 7.68 -19.23 -14.87
C PRO A 391 8.94 -19.74 -15.61
N ALA A 392 9.60 -18.89 -16.39
CA ALA A 392 10.79 -19.26 -17.14
C ALA A 392 11.99 -19.53 -16.23
N LEU A 393 12.18 -18.70 -15.19
CA LEU A 393 13.22 -18.88 -14.20
C LEU A 393 12.98 -20.17 -13.39
N GLY A 394 11.74 -20.42 -12.99
CA GLY A 394 11.35 -21.61 -12.23
C GLY A 394 11.48 -22.90 -13.04
N GLU A 395 11.15 -22.90 -14.31
CA GLU A 395 11.41 -24.03 -15.21
C GLU A 395 12.90 -24.35 -15.28
N TRP A 396 13.76 -23.34 -15.43
CA TRP A 396 15.20 -23.53 -15.43
C TRP A 396 15.71 -24.08 -14.10
N ILE A 397 15.22 -23.57 -12.96
CA ILE A 397 15.57 -24.06 -11.63
C ILE A 397 15.21 -25.54 -11.48
N LEU A 398 13.96 -25.91 -11.78
CA LEU A 398 13.51 -27.30 -11.70
C LEU A 398 14.33 -28.25 -12.55
N ARG A 399 14.55 -27.92 -13.83
CA ARG A 399 15.36 -28.76 -14.72
C ARG A 399 16.78 -28.91 -14.22
N SER A 400 17.45 -27.80 -13.89
CA SER A 400 18.84 -27.82 -13.43
C SER A 400 19.01 -28.57 -12.11
N ALA A 401 18.07 -28.43 -11.21
CA ALA A 401 18.09 -29.12 -9.92
C ALA A 401 17.83 -30.63 -10.07
N CYS A 402 16.86 -31.01 -10.91
CA CYS A 402 16.57 -32.42 -11.20
C CYS A 402 17.73 -33.11 -11.92
N ASP A 403 18.36 -32.45 -12.92
CA ASP A 403 19.53 -32.97 -13.62
C ASP A 403 20.72 -33.21 -12.69
N GLU A 404 20.90 -32.36 -11.69
CA GLU A 404 21.94 -32.53 -10.68
C GLU A 404 21.62 -33.67 -9.72
N ALA A 405 20.38 -33.70 -9.19
CA ALA A 405 19.95 -34.70 -8.21
C ALA A 405 19.90 -36.14 -8.79
N ALA A 406 19.66 -36.27 -10.09
CA ALA A 406 19.70 -37.57 -10.75
C ALA A 406 21.09 -38.26 -10.68
N ARG A 407 22.14 -37.49 -10.46
CA ARG A 407 23.53 -37.99 -10.33
C ARG A 407 23.87 -38.39 -8.90
N TRP A 408 23.02 -38.08 -7.92
CA TRP A 408 23.24 -38.44 -6.52
C TRP A 408 22.78 -39.87 -6.24
N PRO A 409 23.27 -40.49 -5.15
CA PRO A 409 22.76 -41.78 -4.67
C PRO A 409 21.24 -41.78 -4.54
N ARG A 410 20.58 -42.88 -4.92
CA ARG A 410 19.12 -42.98 -5.05
C ARG A 410 18.31 -42.66 -3.76
N HIS A 411 18.94 -42.81 -2.59
CA HIS A 411 18.30 -42.53 -1.31
C HIS A 411 18.26 -41.08 -0.93
N LEU A 412 18.96 -40.21 -1.66
CA LEU A 412 18.99 -38.77 -1.40
C LEU A 412 17.84 -38.04 -2.17
N ARG A 413 17.14 -37.18 -1.48
CA ARG A 413 16.08 -36.35 -2.03
C ARG A 413 16.60 -34.95 -2.41
N LEU A 414 15.83 -34.29 -3.26
CA LEU A 414 16.04 -32.92 -3.67
C LEU A 414 14.83 -32.09 -3.24
N ALA A 415 15.05 -30.99 -2.52
CA ALA A 415 14.04 -30.01 -2.19
C ALA A 415 14.20 -28.78 -3.09
N VAL A 416 13.08 -28.26 -3.63
CA VAL A 416 13.04 -27.10 -4.52
C VAL A 416 11.90 -26.16 -4.14
N ASN A 417 12.23 -24.90 -3.91
CA ASN A 417 11.28 -23.86 -3.62
C ASN A 417 10.43 -23.49 -4.86
N ILE A 418 9.12 -23.42 -4.70
CA ILE A 418 8.16 -23.06 -5.73
C ILE A 418 7.46 -21.75 -5.36
N ALA A 419 7.63 -20.74 -6.20
CA ALA A 419 6.94 -19.46 -6.05
C ALA A 419 5.48 -19.54 -6.53
N PRO A 420 4.56 -18.76 -5.95
CA PRO A 420 3.14 -18.75 -6.37
C PRO A 420 2.97 -18.50 -7.87
N GLY A 421 3.76 -17.60 -8.46
CA GLY A 421 3.73 -17.27 -9.89
C GLY A 421 4.12 -18.41 -10.85
N GLN A 422 4.62 -19.55 -10.35
CA GLN A 422 4.92 -20.74 -11.14
C GLN A 422 3.73 -21.69 -11.23
N LEU A 423 2.80 -21.67 -10.28
CA LEU A 423 1.68 -22.60 -10.16
C LEU A 423 0.53 -22.25 -11.11
N GLY A 424 0.83 -22.17 -12.42
CA GLY A 424 -0.14 -21.96 -13.48
C GLY A 424 -0.52 -23.25 -14.19
N ALA A 425 -1.44 -23.15 -15.15
CA ALA A 425 -1.96 -24.30 -15.93
C ALA A 425 -0.88 -25.13 -16.65
N GLY A 426 0.32 -24.58 -16.90
CA GLY A 426 1.45 -25.26 -17.52
C GLY A 426 2.39 -25.98 -16.57
N PHE A 427 2.25 -25.80 -15.25
CA PHE A 427 3.22 -26.29 -14.26
C PHE A 427 3.41 -27.80 -14.27
N ALA A 428 2.34 -28.55 -14.35
CA ALA A 428 2.39 -30.02 -14.40
C ALA A 428 3.20 -30.53 -15.60
N SER A 429 3.11 -29.87 -16.76
CA SER A 429 3.88 -30.23 -17.96
C SER A 429 5.36 -29.91 -17.78
N VAL A 430 5.69 -28.75 -17.18
CA VAL A 430 7.07 -28.38 -16.87
C VAL A 430 7.71 -29.38 -15.91
N LEU A 431 6.99 -29.77 -14.84
CA LEU A 431 7.44 -30.74 -13.85
C LEU A 431 7.66 -32.13 -14.48
N THR A 432 6.70 -32.61 -15.26
CA THR A 432 6.79 -33.89 -15.96
C THR A 432 8.00 -33.92 -16.91
N ASN A 433 8.21 -32.84 -17.66
CA ASN A 433 9.35 -32.72 -18.55
C ASN A 433 10.68 -32.71 -17.80
N ALA A 434 10.77 -32.01 -16.66
CA ALA A 434 11.98 -31.95 -15.85
C ALA A 434 12.34 -33.34 -15.28
N LEU A 435 11.36 -34.09 -14.77
CA LEU A 435 11.54 -35.45 -14.27
C LEU A 435 11.91 -36.43 -15.39
N ALA A 436 11.21 -36.39 -16.53
CA ALA A 436 11.46 -37.29 -17.65
C ALA A 436 12.83 -37.06 -18.29
N THR A 437 13.26 -35.82 -18.44
CA THR A 437 14.53 -35.47 -19.06
C THR A 437 15.72 -35.81 -18.17
N SER A 438 15.60 -35.54 -16.85
CA SER A 438 16.68 -35.83 -15.88
C SER A 438 16.76 -37.31 -15.49
N GLY A 439 15.65 -38.05 -15.60
CA GLY A 439 15.51 -39.40 -15.07
C GLY A 439 15.49 -39.47 -13.53
N LEU A 440 15.21 -38.36 -12.86
CA LEU A 440 15.01 -38.32 -11.41
C LEU A 440 13.67 -39.00 -11.07
N ALA A 441 13.70 -39.95 -10.14
CA ALA A 441 12.48 -40.59 -9.64
C ALA A 441 11.62 -39.56 -8.89
N PRO A 442 10.30 -39.44 -9.21
CA PRO A 442 9.44 -38.42 -8.63
C PRO A 442 9.43 -38.37 -7.11
N GLU A 443 9.49 -39.51 -6.44
CA GLU A 443 9.51 -39.64 -4.98
C GLU A 443 10.77 -39.04 -4.31
N ARG A 444 11.77 -38.71 -5.12
CA ARG A 444 12.99 -38.04 -4.65
C ARG A 444 12.90 -36.52 -4.74
N LEU A 445 11.91 -35.98 -5.42
CA LEU A 445 11.67 -34.55 -5.51
C LEU A 445 10.67 -34.12 -4.45
N ASP A 446 11.00 -33.03 -3.75
CA ASP A 446 10.21 -32.37 -2.74
C ASP A 446 9.99 -30.92 -3.17
N LEU A 447 8.74 -30.52 -3.35
CA LEU A 447 8.40 -29.13 -3.73
C LEU A 447 8.01 -28.35 -2.48
N GLU A 448 8.78 -27.31 -2.19
CA GLU A 448 8.58 -26.44 -1.04
C GLU A 448 7.69 -25.26 -1.43
N ILE A 449 6.55 -25.15 -0.77
CA ILE A 449 5.54 -24.12 -1.02
C ILE A 449 5.35 -23.25 0.20
N GLN A 450 5.22 -21.96 -0.01
CA GLN A 450 4.94 -21.01 1.08
C GLN A 450 3.51 -21.09 1.56
N GLU A 451 3.29 -20.79 2.83
CA GLU A 451 1.99 -20.74 3.49
C GLU A 451 0.95 -19.88 2.71
N ALA A 452 1.41 -18.79 2.07
CA ALA A 452 0.57 -17.92 1.26
C ALA A 452 -0.11 -18.63 0.07
N VAL A 453 0.47 -19.70 -0.46
CA VAL A 453 -0.12 -20.52 -1.54
C VAL A 453 -1.33 -21.30 -1.04
N LEU A 454 -1.28 -21.81 0.19
CA LEU A 454 -2.40 -22.54 0.81
C LEU A 454 -3.54 -21.62 1.23
N LEU A 455 -3.22 -20.39 1.62
CA LEU A 455 -4.20 -19.36 1.99
C LEU A 455 -4.87 -18.72 0.78
N GLY A 456 -4.20 -18.75 -0.38
CA GLY A 456 -4.76 -18.33 -1.66
C GLY A 456 -5.82 -19.33 -2.12
N GLU A 457 -7.07 -18.88 -2.31
CA GLU A 457 -8.15 -19.71 -2.87
C GLU A 457 -8.00 -19.87 -4.40
N ASP A 458 -6.77 -19.93 -4.91
CA ASP A 458 -6.50 -20.09 -6.34
C ASP A 458 -6.70 -21.57 -6.74
N PRO A 459 -7.76 -21.90 -7.47
CA PRO A 459 -8.04 -23.27 -7.88
C PRO A 459 -6.98 -23.83 -8.83
N VAL A 460 -6.34 -22.97 -9.65
CA VAL A 460 -5.31 -23.38 -10.61
C VAL A 460 -4.04 -23.82 -9.89
N ALA A 461 -3.61 -23.05 -8.87
CA ALA A 461 -2.46 -23.41 -8.05
C ALA A 461 -2.70 -24.71 -7.28
N ARG A 462 -3.91 -24.90 -6.73
CA ARG A 462 -4.29 -26.13 -6.04
C ARG A 462 -4.28 -27.33 -6.98
N GLU A 463 -4.84 -27.20 -8.18
CA GLU A 463 -4.84 -28.26 -9.20
C GLU A 463 -3.43 -28.64 -9.62
N ALA A 464 -2.54 -27.64 -9.78
CA ALA A 464 -1.14 -27.87 -10.10
C ALA A 464 -0.40 -28.66 -9.01
N LEU A 465 -0.64 -28.36 -7.74
CA LEU A 465 -0.05 -29.09 -6.61
C LEU A 465 -0.61 -30.53 -6.51
N MET A 466 -1.90 -30.71 -6.69
CA MET A 466 -2.52 -32.03 -6.73
C MET A 466 -1.95 -32.89 -7.85
N ALA A 467 -1.75 -32.31 -9.04
CA ALA A 467 -1.12 -33.00 -10.18
C ALA A 467 0.33 -33.40 -9.87
N ALA A 468 1.11 -32.53 -9.20
CA ALA A 468 2.46 -32.85 -8.77
C ALA A 468 2.49 -34.05 -7.79
N HIS A 469 1.60 -34.02 -6.81
CA HIS A 469 1.50 -35.12 -5.84
C HIS A 469 1.07 -36.45 -6.50
N GLN A 470 0.14 -36.41 -7.48
CA GLN A 470 -0.25 -37.58 -8.25
C GLN A 470 0.89 -38.20 -9.09
N LEU A 471 1.88 -37.39 -9.48
CA LEU A 471 3.12 -37.88 -10.10
C LEU A 471 4.04 -38.58 -9.11
N GLY A 472 3.77 -38.54 -7.82
CA GLY A 472 4.60 -39.09 -6.74
C GLY A 472 5.63 -38.11 -6.19
N VAL A 473 5.52 -36.83 -6.50
CA VAL A 473 6.39 -35.77 -5.95
C VAL A 473 5.87 -35.38 -4.57
N ALA A 474 6.79 -35.27 -3.59
CA ALA A 474 6.45 -34.84 -2.24
C ALA A 474 6.18 -33.32 -2.19
N LEU A 475 5.27 -32.91 -1.32
CA LEU A 475 4.93 -31.53 -1.06
C LEU A 475 5.31 -31.14 0.37
N SER A 476 6.10 -30.08 0.51
CA SER A 476 6.52 -29.50 1.80
C SER A 476 5.98 -28.10 2.00
N LEU A 477 5.45 -27.84 3.19
CA LEU A 477 5.08 -26.49 3.61
C LEU A 477 6.29 -25.79 4.21
N ASP A 478 6.69 -24.69 3.60
CA ASP A 478 7.83 -23.90 4.03
C ASP A 478 7.43 -22.75 4.98
N ASP A 479 8.38 -22.34 5.83
CA ASP A 479 8.25 -21.22 6.79
C ASP A 479 7.06 -21.34 7.76
N PHE A 480 6.63 -22.54 8.10
CA PHE A 480 5.45 -22.73 8.95
C PHE A 480 5.63 -22.09 10.34
N GLY A 481 4.62 -21.29 10.71
CA GLY A 481 4.56 -20.64 12.02
C GLY A 481 5.02 -19.18 12.02
N HIS A 482 5.37 -18.63 10.89
CA HIS A 482 5.65 -17.20 10.74
C HIS A 482 4.41 -16.40 10.27
N GLY A 483 3.42 -17.07 9.70
CA GLY A 483 2.20 -16.49 9.13
C GLY A 483 0.94 -16.74 9.96
N THR A 484 -0.21 -16.50 9.34
CA THR A 484 -1.55 -16.64 9.89
C THR A 484 -2.27 -17.87 9.34
N ALA A 485 -1.54 -18.94 8.91
CA ALA A 485 -2.19 -20.11 8.34
C ALA A 485 -3.25 -20.68 9.28
N SER A 486 -4.41 -20.88 8.72
CA SER A 486 -5.46 -21.64 9.36
C SER A 486 -5.11 -23.12 9.27
N LEU A 487 -5.16 -23.86 10.37
CA LEU A 487 -5.08 -25.31 10.38
C LEU A 487 -6.10 -25.96 9.42
N ALA A 488 -7.15 -25.23 9.04
CA ALA A 488 -8.15 -25.67 8.09
C ALA A 488 -7.57 -25.81 6.65
N SER A 489 -6.62 -24.98 6.27
CA SER A 489 -6.02 -24.99 4.91
C SER A 489 -5.11 -26.21 4.68
N LEU A 490 -4.60 -26.83 5.75
CA LEU A 490 -3.80 -28.07 5.65
C LEU A 490 -4.59 -29.28 5.14
N LYS A 491 -5.93 -29.21 5.10
CA LYS A 491 -6.77 -30.33 4.63
C LYS A 491 -6.89 -30.38 3.10
N ASP A 492 -6.66 -29.27 2.42
CA ASP A 492 -7.00 -29.12 1.02
C ASP A 492 -5.87 -29.51 0.06
N VAL A 493 -4.65 -29.68 0.58
CA VAL A 493 -3.47 -30.10 -0.18
C VAL A 493 -2.78 -31.24 0.56
N PRO A 494 -2.41 -32.36 -0.11
CA PRO A 494 -1.72 -33.50 0.51
C PRO A 494 -0.26 -33.13 0.79
N LEU A 495 0.01 -32.62 1.98
CA LEU A 495 1.36 -32.26 2.42
C LEU A 495 2.05 -33.49 3.04
N ASP A 496 3.29 -33.76 2.62
CA ASP A 496 4.12 -34.83 3.16
C ASP A 496 5.04 -34.34 4.27
N ARG A 497 5.40 -33.03 4.24
CA ARG A 497 6.38 -32.42 5.15
C ARG A 497 6.02 -31.01 5.56
N ILE A 498 6.56 -30.63 6.71
CA ILE A 498 6.51 -29.24 7.23
C ILE A 498 7.91 -28.81 7.59
N LYS A 499 8.34 -27.61 7.15
CA LYS A 499 9.58 -26.98 7.55
C LYS A 499 9.31 -25.92 8.62
N LEU A 500 9.97 -26.06 9.75
CA LEU A 500 9.83 -25.14 10.89
C LEU A 500 10.81 -23.98 10.75
N HIS A 501 10.27 -22.77 10.68
CA HIS A 501 11.08 -21.55 10.61
C HIS A 501 12.02 -21.40 11.84
N PRO A 502 13.25 -20.85 11.70
CA PRO A 502 14.22 -20.69 12.78
C PRO A 502 13.73 -19.94 14.01
N THR A 503 12.74 -19.04 13.87
CA THR A 503 12.13 -18.34 15.01
C THR A 503 11.41 -19.27 15.98
N PHE A 504 10.93 -20.42 15.50
CA PHE A 504 10.34 -21.44 16.35
C PHE A 504 11.35 -22.06 17.31
N LEU A 505 12.58 -22.31 16.83
CA LEU A 505 13.65 -22.82 17.66
C LEU A 505 14.09 -21.79 18.70
N SER A 506 14.26 -20.53 18.30
CA SER A 506 14.63 -19.44 19.22
C SER A 506 13.55 -19.14 20.26
N ALA A 507 12.28 -19.28 19.91
CA ALA A 507 11.15 -19.11 20.83
C ALA A 507 10.98 -20.29 21.81
N ALA A 508 11.38 -21.51 21.42
CA ALA A 508 11.27 -22.72 22.22
C ALA A 508 12.38 -22.90 23.28
N LEU A 509 13.39 -21.98 23.29
CA LEU A 509 14.42 -21.96 24.33
C LEU A 509 13.83 -21.84 25.75
N PRO A 510 14.55 -22.27 26.82
CA PRO A 510 14.00 -22.57 28.17
C PRO A 510 13.17 -21.48 28.86
N ARG A 511 13.16 -20.26 28.35
CA ARG A 511 12.53 -19.09 28.99
C ARG A 511 11.05 -18.88 28.63
N ASN A 512 10.48 -19.64 27.65
CA ASN A 512 9.09 -19.44 27.24
C ASN A 512 8.31 -20.77 27.16
N ALA A 513 7.65 -21.12 28.27
CA ALA A 513 6.84 -22.35 28.39
C ALA A 513 5.70 -22.42 27.35
N ARG A 514 5.14 -21.26 26.96
CA ARG A 514 4.03 -21.19 26.00
C ARG A 514 4.49 -21.52 24.59
N SER A 515 5.65 -21.01 24.15
CA SER A 515 6.21 -21.32 22.82
C SER A 515 6.60 -22.79 22.69
N ARG A 516 7.13 -23.40 23.78
CA ARG A 516 7.44 -24.82 23.83
C ARG A 516 6.16 -25.67 23.73
N ALA A 517 5.10 -25.31 24.44
CA ALA A 517 3.82 -26.00 24.36
C ALA A 517 3.22 -25.94 22.94
N LEU A 518 3.36 -24.80 22.27
CA LEU A 518 2.94 -24.60 20.88
C LEU A 518 3.73 -25.50 19.92
N ALA A 519 5.07 -25.53 20.03
CA ALA A 519 5.92 -26.39 19.23
C ALA A 519 5.58 -27.88 19.44
N THR A 520 5.35 -28.29 20.70
CA THR A 520 4.95 -29.66 21.01
C THR A 520 3.59 -30.03 20.43
N ALA A 521 2.62 -29.10 20.48
CA ALA A 521 1.29 -29.32 19.90
C ALA A 521 1.36 -29.47 18.37
N LEU A 522 2.23 -28.70 17.73
CA LEU A 522 2.46 -28.76 16.30
C LEU A 522 3.11 -30.07 15.88
N MET A 523 4.11 -30.54 16.62
CA MET A 523 4.72 -31.85 16.37
C MET A 523 3.72 -32.99 16.45
N ARG A 524 2.84 -32.96 17.44
CA ARG A 524 1.75 -33.94 17.57
C ARG A 524 0.76 -33.86 16.41
N LEU A 525 0.48 -32.68 15.91
CA LEU A 525 -0.39 -32.50 14.76
C LEU A 525 0.26 -33.10 13.49
N ALA A 526 1.53 -32.79 13.25
CA ALA A 526 2.28 -33.33 12.11
C ALA A 526 2.32 -34.87 12.15
N ASP A 527 2.61 -35.45 13.31
CA ASP A 527 2.60 -36.89 13.53
C ASP A 527 1.21 -37.50 13.27
N ALA A 528 0.15 -36.90 13.80
CA ALA A 528 -1.25 -37.34 13.58
C ALA A 528 -1.69 -37.30 12.12
N LEU A 529 -1.10 -36.38 11.33
CA LEU A 529 -1.32 -36.22 9.88
C LEU A 529 -0.34 -37.05 9.03
N GLY A 530 0.62 -37.75 9.66
CA GLY A 530 1.63 -38.55 8.97
C GLY A 530 2.69 -37.74 8.26
N MET A 531 2.87 -36.46 8.65
CA MET A 531 3.83 -35.54 8.03
C MET A 531 5.20 -35.59 8.72
N GLN A 532 6.26 -35.54 7.94
CA GLN A 532 7.62 -35.37 8.47
C GLN A 532 7.89 -33.91 8.80
N VAL A 533 8.73 -33.64 9.80
CA VAL A 533 9.07 -32.28 10.20
C VAL A 533 10.56 -32.03 10.03
N THR A 534 10.91 -31.03 9.23
CA THR A 534 12.29 -30.53 9.06
C THR A 534 12.45 -29.25 9.86
N ALA A 535 13.43 -29.20 10.76
CA ALA A 535 13.77 -27.98 11.48
C ALA A 535 14.85 -27.20 10.73
N GLU A 536 14.63 -25.89 10.58
CA GLU A 536 15.57 -24.99 9.89
C GLU A 536 16.39 -24.13 10.83
N GLY A 537 17.54 -23.64 10.31
CA GLY A 537 18.35 -22.64 10.99
C GLY A 537 19.15 -23.17 12.19
N ALA A 538 19.43 -24.47 12.25
CA ALA A 538 20.34 -25.00 13.27
C ALA A 538 21.77 -24.49 13.05
N GLU A 539 22.26 -23.68 13.97
CA GLU A 539 23.61 -23.12 13.92
C GLU A 539 24.51 -23.63 15.04
N ARG A 540 23.91 -24.14 16.16
CA ARG A 540 24.60 -24.57 17.37
C ARG A 540 24.19 -25.97 17.78
N LEU A 541 25.02 -26.62 18.60
CA LEU A 541 24.69 -27.93 19.17
C LEU A 541 23.46 -27.90 20.08
N GLU A 542 23.26 -26.79 20.80
CA GLU A 542 22.05 -26.60 21.63
C GLU A 542 20.77 -26.60 20.80
N ASP A 543 20.83 -26.06 19.57
CA ASP A 543 19.71 -26.09 18.63
C ASP A 543 19.38 -27.55 18.24
N LEU A 544 20.40 -28.36 17.98
CA LEU A 544 20.26 -29.77 17.64
C LEU A 544 19.62 -30.57 18.80
N GLU A 545 20.06 -30.33 20.04
CA GLU A 545 19.46 -30.96 21.23
C GLU A 545 17.99 -30.64 21.38
N LEU A 546 17.62 -29.39 21.15
CA LEU A 546 16.24 -28.95 21.18
C LEU A 546 15.40 -29.61 20.06
N ILE A 547 15.95 -29.66 18.83
CA ILE A 547 15.31 -30.29 17.66
C ILE A 547 15.07 -31.78 17.92
N ARG A 548 16.02 -32.48 18.55
CA ARG A 548 15.88 -33.87 18.99
C ARG A 548 14.77 -34.01 20.03
N ALA A 549 14.76 -33.13 21.03
CA ALA A 549 13.75 -33.14 22.09
C ALA A 549 12.34 -32.85 21.57
N LEU A 550 12.20 -32.07 20.50
CA LEU A 550 10.93 -31.82 19.82
C LEU A 550 10.47 -33.01 18.97
N GLY A 551 11.37 -33.90 18.56
CA GLY A 551 11.04 -35.08 17.74
C GLY A 551 11.02 -34.79 16.24
N CYS A 552 11.73 -33.75 15.76
CA CYS A 552 11.84 -33.47 14.32
C CYS A 552 12.52 -34.65 13.59
N SER A 553 12.09 -34.93 12.36
CA SER A 553 12.66 -35.98 11.52
C SER A 553 14.01 -35.60 10.94
N ASP A 554 14.08 -34.38 10.43
CA ASP A 554 15.22 -33.84 9.70
C ASP A 554 15.63 -32.47 10.22
N VAL A 555 16.84 -32.07 9.91
CA VAL A 555 17.40 -30.78 10.30
C VAL A 555 18.22 -30.19 9.15
N GLN A 556 18.11 -28.89 9.00
CA GLN A 556 18.88 -28.08 8.07
C GLN A 556 19.43 -26.86 8.79
N GLY A 557 20.68 -26.50 8.49
CA GLY A 557 21.31 -25.32 9.08
C GLY A 557 22.82 -25.30 8.88
N PHE A 558 23.42 -24.17 9.24
CA PHE A 558 24.87 -24.00 9.06
C PHE A 558 25.68 -24.92 9.93
N LEU A 559 25.08 -25.54 10.93
CA LEU A 559 25.69 -26.58 11.75
C LEU A 559 26.15 -27.77 10.91
N PHE A 560 25.40 -28.17 9.89
CA PHE A 560 25.67 -29.28 9.01
C PHE A 560 26.26 -28.87 7.67
N GLY A 561 26.12 -27.65 7.26
CA GLY A 561 26.70 -27.10 6.04
C GLY A 561 26.02 -25.82 5.57
N ARG A 562 26.82 -24.98 4.93
CA ARG A 562 26.30 -23.81 4.19
C ARG A 562 25.89 -24.26 2.80
N PRO A 563 25.05 -23.48 2.10
CA PRO A 563 24.81 -23.69 0.68
C PRO A 563 26.14 -23.78 -0.09
N MET A 564 26.35 -24.86 -0.80
CA MET A 564 27.61 -25.21 -1.48
C MET A 564 27.41 -25.41 -2.98
N GLU A 565 28.46 -25.36 -3.75
CA GLU A 565 28.41 -25.62 -5.20
C GLU A 565 28.15 -27.09 -5.50
N GLN A 566 27.64 -27.39 -6.71
CA GLN A 566 27.28 -28.74 -7.14
C GLN A 566 28.42 -29.78 -6.99
N GLY A 567 29.68 -29.36 -7.18
CA GLY A 567 30.83 -30.25 -7.01
C GLY A 567 31.03 -30.70 -5.57
N GLU A 568 30.89 -29.79 -4.62
CA GLU A 568 30.97 -30.07 -3.19
C GLU A 568 29.80 -30.92 -2.71
N ALA A 569 28.60 -30.60 -3.20
CA ALA A 569 27.39 -31.37 -2.89
C ALA A 569 27.48 -32.82 -3.37
N ARG A 570 28.04 -33.09 -4.56
CA ARG A 570 28.30 -34.44 -5.06
C ARG A 570 29.31 -35.21 -4.20
N LEU A 571 30.37 -34.54 -3.76
CA LEU A 571 31.34 -35.17 -2.87
C LEU A 571 30.68 -35.59 -1.56
N LEU A 572 29.95 -34.68 -0.93
CA LEU A 572 29.23 -34.96 0.29
C LEU A 572 28.14 -36.06 0.09
N ALA A 573 27.46 -36.07 -1.05
CA ALA A 573 26.44 -37.07 -1.40
C ALA A 573 27.03 -38.49 -1.49
N THR A 574 28.30 -38.65 -1.87
CA THR A 574 28.99 -39.95 -1.98
C THR A 574 29.60 -40.44 -0.66
N GLU A 575 29.70 -39.54 0.32
CA GLU A 575 30.21 -39.91 1.65
C GLU A 575 29.18 -40.71 2.42
N SER A 576 29.45 -41.96 2.77
CA SER A 576 28.57 -42.84 3.56
C SER A 576 28.65 -42.59 5.06
N LYS A 577 29.37 -41.55 5.50
CA LYS A 577 29.54 -41.21 6.92
C LYS A 577 28.45 -40.30 7.43
N PRO A 578 28.17 -40.29 8.76
CA PRO A 578 27.41 -39.22 9.36
C PRO A 578 28.02 -37.85 9.01
N VAL A 579 27.15 -36.84 8.79
CA VAL A 579 27.63 -35.49 8.61
C VAL A 579 27.93 -34.92 9.99
N ASP A 580 29.22 -34.82 10.32
CA ASP A 580 29.65 -34.27 11.59
C ASP A 580 29.10 -32.85 11.74
N PRO A 581 28.41 -32.54 12.86
CA PRO A 581 28.03 -31.19 13.15
C PRO A 581 29.30 -30.34 13.20
N ARG A 582 29.55 -29.61 12.14
CA ARG A 582 30.59 -28.60 12.16
C ARG A 582 30.01 -27.47 12.98
N GLU A 583 30.42 -27.34 14.25
CA GLU A 583 30.25 -26.08 14.95
C GLU A 583 30.76 -25.02 13.98
N ALA A 584 29.79 -24.28 13.39
CA ALA A 584 30.09 -23.25 12.41
C ALA A 584 31.16 -22.40 13.05
N GLU A 585 32.38 -22.55 12.54
CA GLU A 585 33.65 -22.07 13.10
C GLU A 585 33.42 -21.19 14.32
N ARG A 586 33.73 -21.65 15.52
CA ARG A 586 33.63 -20.91 16.78
C ARG A 586 34.30 -19.53 16.75
N ASN A 587 34.74 -19.11 15.58
CA ASN A 587 35.51 -17.90 15.30
C ASN A 587 34.75 -16.77 14.57
N ARG A 588 33.46 -16.81 14.42
CA ARG A 588 32.72 -15.57 14.13
C ARG A 588 31.79 -15.25 15.28
N PRO A 589 32.26 -14.43 16.23
CA PRO A 589 31.48 -13.99 17.35
C PRO A 589 30.19 -13.30 16.87
N PRO A 590 29.08 -13.41 17.60
CA PRO A 590 27.81 -12.84 17.21
C PRO A 590 27.98 -11.36 16.85
N ARG A 591 27.43 -10.95 15.70
CA ARG A 591 27.45 -9.57 15.28
C ARG A 591 26.28 -8.84 15.93
N HIS A 592 26.59 -7.83 16.73
CA HIS A 592 25.60 -6.97 17.31
C HIS A 592 25.35 -5.78 16.37
N SER A 593 24.11 -5.61 15.91
CA SER A 593 23.70 -4.43 15.16
C SER A 593 23.76 -3.21 16.08
N LEU A 594 24.64 -2.29 15.78
CA LEU A 594 24.85 -1.09 16.58
C LEU A 594 25.13 0.08 15.64
N ILE A 595 24.30 1.13 15.75
CA ILE A 595 24.53 2.36 14.99
C ILE A 595 25.29 3.33 15.90
N ARG A 596 26.57 3.51 15.61
CA ARG A 596 27.45 4.47 16.29
C ARG A 596 28.32 5.20 15.28
N THR A 597 28.52 6.48 15.48
CA THR A 597 29.51 7.25 14.71
C THR A 597 30.90 7.00 15.26
N GLY A 598 31.87 6.87 14.39
CA GLY A 598 33.29 6.71 14.72
C GLY A 598 34.16 7.33 13.63
N ALA A 599 35.45 7.11 13.70
CA ALA A 599 36.39 7.49 12.66
C ALA A 599 37.30 6.33 12.27
N LEU A 600 37.66 6.22 11.00
CA LEU A 600 38.77 5.39 10.57
C LEU A 600 40.02 6.26 10.45
N CYS A 601 41.16 5.76 10.98
CA CYS A 601 42.43 6.41 10.95
C CYS A 601 43.44 5.54 10.21
N ALA A 602 44.25 6.12 9.34
CA ALA A 602 45.35 5.42 8.67
C ALA A 602 46.55 6.39 8.50
N GLY A 603 47.49 6.34 9.43
CA GLY A 603 48.54 7.36 9.58
C GLY A 603 47.96 8.70 10.01
N GLU A 604 48.24 9.77 9.25
CA GLU A 604 47.68 11.12 9.52
C GLU A 604 46.29 11.34 8.93
N GLU A 605 45.78 10.40 8.12
CA GLU A 605 44.46 10.50 7.50
C GLU A 605 43.37 10.05 8.48
N HIS A 606 42.34 10.90 8.68
CA HIS A 606 41.16 10.62 9.48
C HIS A 606 39.89 10.92 8.69
N TRP A 607 38.89 9.99 8.71
CA TRP A 607 37.59 10.24 8.07
C TRP A 607 36.45 9.61 8.87
N PRO A 608 35.32 10.30 8.96
CA PRO A 608 34.19 9.83 9.72
C PRO A 608 33.55 8.61 9.07
N VAL A 609 33.13 7.64 9.92
CA VAL A 609 32.40 6.44 9.50
C VAL A 609 31.24 6.16 10.44
N ARG A 610 30.25 5.41 9.96
CA ARG A 610 29.15 4.91 10.75
C ARG A 610 29.29 3.41 10.96
N LEU A 611 29.45 3.00 12.21
CA LEU A 611 29.45 1.59 12.58
C LEU A 611 28.03 1.03 12.42
N ARG A 612 27.88 -0.09 11.71
CA ARG A 612 26.61 -0.77 11.47
C ARG A 612 26.46 -2.05 12.27
N ASN A 613 27.53 -2.80 12.37
CA ASN A 613 27.59 -3.94 13.26
C ASN A 613 29.03 -4.18 13.73
N ILE A 614 29.15 -4.82 14.87
CA ILE A 614 30.41 -5.18 15.49
C ILE A 614 30.32 -6.56 16.16
N SER A 615 31.40 -7.29 16.12
CA SER A 615 31.59 -8.54 16.83
C SER A 615 32.94 -8.50 17.54
N SER A 616 33.29 -9.51 18.34
CA SER A 616 34.60 -9.55 18.96
C SER A 616 35.74 -9.66 17.93
N GLY A 617 35.51 -10.16 16.73
CA GLY A 617 36.56 -10.33 15.69
C GLY A 617 36.56 -9.29 14.58
N GLY A 618 35.56 -8.36 14.52
CA GLY A 618 35.52 -7.38 13.46
C GLY A 618 34.26 -6.49 13.46
N ALA A 619 34.22 -5.57 12.51
CA ALA A 619 33.11 -4.61 12.37
C ALA A 619 32.78 -4.36 10.89
N MET A 620 31.55 -3.90 10.64
CA MET A 620 31.15 -3.32 9.36
C MET A 620 30.84 -1.83 9.58
N VAL A 621 31.48 -1.00 8.80
CA VAL A 621 31.30 0.45 8.84
C VAL A 621 30.85 0.98 7.48
N GLU A 622 30.07 2.05 7.48
CA GLU A 622 29.78 2.84 6.29
C GLU A 622 30.79 3.98 6.17
N SER A 623 31.34 4.14 4.98
CA SER A 623 32.33 5.16 4.63
C SER A 623 32.11 5.60 3.20
N LYS A 624 32.05 6.92 2.97
CA LYS A 624 31.98 7.49 1.61
C LYS A 624 33.29 7.31 0.81
N ARG A 625 34.36 6.85 1.44
CA ARG A 625 35.66 6.64 0.82
C ARG A 625 35.95 5.13 0.79
N PRO A 626 36.13 4.53 -0.39
CA PRO A 626 36.53 3.14 -0.50
C PRO A 626 38.00 2.97 -0.04
N LEU A 627 38.28 1.83 0.59
CA LEU A 627 39.63 1.48 1.04
C LEU A 627 40.10 0.19 0.37
N ALA A 628 41.39 0.11 0.07
CA ALA A 628 41.99 -1.10 -0.49
C ALA A 628 41.94 -2.27 0.53
N THR A 629 41.54 -3.42 0.05
CA THR A 629 41.58 -4.68 0.83
C THR A 629 43.01 -4.95 1.29
N GLY A 630 43.17 -5.38 2.54
CA GLY A 630 44.48 -5.61 3.16
C GLY A 630 45.09 -4.38 3.86
N ARG A 631 44.54 -3.18 3.67
CA ARG A 631 45.02 -1.96 4.35
C ARG A 631 44.78 -2.08 5.85
N GLN A 632 45.79 -1.74 6.65
CA GLN A 632 45.64 -1.58 8.10
C GLN A 632 45.06 -0.21 8.42
N VAL A 633 44.08 -0.18 9.32
CA VAL A 633 43.36 1.01 9.80
C VAL A 633 43.11 0.90 11.29
N GLU A 634 42.90 2.01 11.93
CA GLU A 634 42.46 2.06 13.32
C GLU A 634 41.00 2.60 13.35
N LEU A 635 40.11 1.82 13.94
CA LEU A 635 38.69 2.24 14.16
C LEU A 635 38.63 2.92 15.52
N ASP A 636 38.41 4.25 15.50
CA ASP A 636 38.17 5.05 16.70
C ASP A 636 36.67 5.21 16.91
N LEU A 637 36.17 4.66 18.00
CA LEU A 637 34.74 4.71 18.39
C LEU A 637 34.48 5.77 19.48
N GLY A 638 35.46 6.62 19.80
CA GLY A 638 35.40 7.58 20.90
C GLY A 638 35.66 6.93 22.26
N ASP A 639 35.64 7.73 23.34
CA ASP A 639 35.81 7.27 24.73
C ASP A 639 37.09 6.44 24.95
N HIS A 640 38.19 6.79 24.29
CA HIS A 640 39.47 6.08 24.28
C HIS A 640 39.39 4.65 23.73
N LEU A 641 38.36 4.33 22.96
CA LEU A 641 38.17 3.01 22.33
C LEU A 641 38.68 3.04 20.90
N ARG A 642 39.94 2.57 20.71
CA ARG A 642 40.57 2.42 19.41
C ARG A 642 40.90 0.97 19.14
N LEU A 643 40.54 0.50 17.93
CA LEU A 643 40.66 -0.88 17.53
C LEU A 643 41.48 -0.96 16.25
N VAL A 644 42.62 -1.60 16.29
CA VAL A 644 43.45 -1.87 15.10
C VAL A 644 42.74 -2.95 14.28
N ALA A 645 42.55 -2.67 12.98
CA ALA A 645 41.82 -3.55 12.08
C ALA A 645 42.45 -3.60 10.69
N THR A 646 42.18 -4.66 9.98
CA THR A 646 42.56 -4.84 8.56
C THR A 646 41.29 -4.81 7.72
N VAL A 647 41.29 -4.07 6.63
CA VAL A 647 40.17 -4.04 5.65
C VAL A 647 40.13 -5.41 4.95
N ARG A 648 39.03 -6.12 5.11
CA ARG A 648 38.81 -7.43 4.46
C ARG A 648 38.06 -7.32 3.14
N TRP A 649 37.16 -6.37 3.07
CA TRP A 649 36.46 -6.04 1.84
C TRP A 649 35.96 -4.57 1.91
N SER A 650 35.84 -3.93 0.76
CA SER A 650 35.29 -2.60 0.60
C SER A 650 34.41 -2.62 -0.65
N HIS A 651 33.12 -2.37 -0.48
CA HIS A 651 32.15 -2.41 -1.57
C HIS A 651 31.10 -1.33 -1.32
N ASP A 652 30.82 -0.54 -2.32
CA ASP A 652 30.00 0.66 -2.22
C ASP A 652 30.46 1.56 -1.05
N ASP A 653 29.52 2.03 -0.24
CA ASP A 653 29.80 2.82 0.97
C ASP A 653 30.09 1.95 2.21
N ARG A 654 30.37 0.65 2.08
CA ARG A 654 30.58 -0.29 3.19
C ARG A 654 31.95 -0.91 3.19
N ILE A 655 32.51 -0.99 4.38
CA ILE A 655 33.85 -1.58 4.60
C ILE A 655 33.73 -2.63 5.70
N GLY A 656 34.21 -3.84 5.43
CA GLY A 656 34.35 -4.91 6.41
C GLY A 656 35.73 -4.88 7.01
N LEU A 657 35.80 -4.74 8.33
CA LEU A 657 37.02 -4.67 9.14
C LEU A 657 37.19 -5.96 9.94
N GLN A 658 38.38 -6.50 9.98
CA GLN A 658 38.81 -7.56 10.90
C GLN A 658 39.74 -6.96 11.94
N PHE A 659 39.42 -7.13 13.22
CA PHE A 659 40.28 -6.67 14.31
C PHE A 659 41.57 -7.50 14.40
N ALA A 660 42.68 -6.86 14.79
CA ALA A 660 43.95 -7.52 15.02
C ALA A 660 43.88 -8.43 16.26
N GLU A 661 43.09 -8.06 17.25
CA GLU A 661 42.88 -8.82 18.47
C GLU A 661 41.37 -8.92 18.77
N ALA A 662 40.99 -9.99 19.49
CA ALA A 662 39.59 -10.17 19.87
C ALA A 662 39.13 -9.06 20.83
N PHE A 663 38.07 -8.36 20.45
CA PHE A 663 37.51 -7.24 21.21
C PHE A 663 36.42 -7.69 22.18
N ASP A 664 36.53 -7.28 23.44
CA ASP A 664 35.49 -7.50 24.44
C ASP A 664 34.37 -6.50 24.30
N LEU A 665 33.18 -6.94 23.78
CA LEU A 665 31.98 -6.13 23.57
C LEU A 665 31.42 -5.56 24.86
N ALA A 666 31.70 -6.15 26.03
CA ALA A 666 31.26 -5.61 27.31
C ALA A 666 31.88 -4.24 27.62
N ARG A 667 33.00 -3.91 26.99
CA ARG A 667 33.64 -2.59 27.09
C ARG A 667 32.80 -1.48 26.43
N MET A 668 31.95 -1.80 25.47
CA MET A 668 31.03 -0.84 24.85
C MET A 668 29.81 -0.52 25.72
N GLY A 669 29.43 -1.41 26.62
CA GLY A 669 28.27 -1.23 27.53
C GLY A 669 28.61 -0.52 28.84
N ARG A 670 29.87 -0.31 29.18
CA ARG A 670 30.30 0.34 30.43
C ARG A 670 30.39 1.87 30.36
N VAL A 671 30.20 2.46 29.18
CA VAL A 671 30.14 3.91 29.07
C VAL A 671 28.77 4.35 29.60
N ARG A 672 28.77 4.83 30.86
CA ARG A 672 27.67 5.57 31.47
C ARG A 672 27.19 6.60 30.45
N ARG A 673 25.90 6.62 30.18
CA ARG A 673 25.20 7.78 29.64
C ARG A 673 25.36 8.92 30.67
N GLU A 674 26.43 9.67 30.60
CA GLU A 674 26.34 11.09 30.93
C GLU A 674 25.53 11.69 29.77
N ALA A 675 24.24 11.84 30.03
CA ALA A 675 23.42 12.67 29.16
C ALA A 675 24.14 14.03 29.10
N PRO A 676 24.42 14.58 27.94
CA PRO A 676 24.83 15.97 27.87
C PRO A 676 23.73 16.73 28.60
N GLU A 677 24.11 17.54 29.59
CA GLU A 677 23.23 18.57 30.13
C GLU A 677 22.77 19.39 28.94
N VAL A 678 21.58 19.11 28.45
CA VAL A 678 20.87 20.01 27.56
C VAL A 678 20.52 21.18 28.43
N ARG A 679 21.40 22.20 28.51
CA ARG A 679 21.00 23.52 28.94
C ARG A 679 19.91 23.96 28.00
N MET A 680 18.67 23.71 28.38
CA MET A 680 17.54 24.40 27.81
C MET A 680 17.76 25.88 28.06
N LEU A 681 18.15 26.60 27.03
CA LEU A 681 18.07 28.07 27.02
C LEU A 681 16.59 28.42 27.13
N THR A 682 16.11 28.63 28.35
CA THR A 682 14.78 29.17 28.57
C THR A 682 14.77 30.58 27.97
N PRO A 683 13.93 30.85 26.98
CA PRO A 683 13.81 32.17 26.40
C PRO A 683 13.53 33.22 27.51
N GLU A 684 14.07 34.43 27.34
CA GLU A 684 14.03 35.49 28.37
C GLU A 684 12.62 35.86 28.85
N TYR A 685 11.60 35.64 28.03
CA TYR A 685 10.19 35.89 28.34
C TYR A 685 9.53 34.84 29.25
N LEU A 686 10.20 33.72 29.52
CA LEU A 686 9.75 32.67 30.45
C LEU A 686 10.49 32.68 31.79
N LYS A 687 11.38 33.67 32.05
CA LYS A 687 11.99 33.86 33.35
C LYS A 687 10.98 34.56 34.22
N GLU A 688 10.49 33.90 35.28
CA GLU A 688 9.71 34.57 36.32
C GLU A 688 10.51 35.72 36.89
N PRO A 689 9.89 36.91 37.11
CA PRO A 689 10.57 38.04 37.73
C PRO A 689 10.95 37.65 39.18
N ALA A 690 12.20 37.96 39.53
CA ALA A 690 12.72 37.71 40.86
C ALA A 690 11.79 38.31 41.95
N PRO A 691 11.50 37.58 43.03
CA PRO A 691 10.63 38.10 44.08
C PRO A 691 11.26 39.37 44.74
N ALA A 692 10.43 40.41 44.82
CA ALA A 692 10.83 41.67 45.44
C ALA A 692 11.25 41.47 46.91
N PRO A 693 12.26 42.20 47.44
CA PRO A 693 12.75 42.02 48.79
C PRO A 693 11.64 42.35 49.79
N ARG A 694 11.34 41.40 50.67
CA ARG A 694 10.40 41.59 51.78
C ARG A 694 10.92 42.69 52.69
N LYS A 695 10.21 43.83 52.77
CA LYS A 695 10.40 44.82 53.79
C LYS A 695 10.02 44.19 55.16
N ALA A 696 10.97 44.21 56.10
CA ALA A 696 10.77 43.82 57.50
C ALA A 696 9.70 44.71 58.10
N ILE A 697 8.60 44.12 58.55
CA ILE A 697 7.60 44.80 59.40
C ILE A 697 8.16 44.81 60.82
N ARG A 698 8.52 46.01 61.26
CA ARG A 698 8.83 46.26 62.66
C ARG A 698 7.53 46.16 63.45
N ASP A 699 7.55 45.30 64.45
CA ASP A 699 6.57 45.27 65.52
C ASP A 699 6.47 46.65 66.23
N ILE A 700 5.26 47.17 66.22
CA ILE A 700 4.85 48.22 67.17
C ILE A 700 3.75 47.58 68.02
N ARG A 701 4.14 46.98 69.10
CA ARG A 701 3.32 46.86 70.31
C ARG A 701 3.79 47.88 71.31
N SER A 702 2.92 48.79 71.62
CA SER A 702 2.69 49.45 72.96
C SER A 702 2.31 50.92 72.77
N ARG A 703 1.10 51.28 72.74
CA ARG A 703 0.27 51.98 73.75
C ARG A 703 -1.14 52.14 73.27
#